data_1e1c5360ff3415a33864fc8a3ef19cc5
#
_entry.id   1e1c5360ff3415a33864fc8a3ef19cc5
#
_cell.length_a   1.000
_cell.length_b   1.000
_cell.length_c   1.000
_cell.angle_alpha   90.00
_cell.angle_beta   90.00
_cell.angle_gamma   90.00
#
_symmetry.space_group_name_H-M   'P 1'
#
loop_
_entity.id
_entity.type
_entity.pdbx_description
1 polymer ?
#
loop_
_entity_poly.entity_id
_entity_poly.type
_entity_poly.pdbx_seq_one_letter_code
_entity_poly.pdbx_strand_id
1 'polypeptide(L)'
;KSGKPSINVSTITGVQQPLSYVQQTGSYEFARYWNMKQQNDRIADKAMYFTREAVEAYRTGSDPIMYPNTKWGDYMYNDLFIQSKNNINISGGNEAVKYFVSLSYLYQNGILKQFDALPYDNNFKYNRYNYRANLDFKLTRTTTMKLNIGGNVGQKQEPRASSDNPWVYTQIWALPFAGPGIVNGVRTMTPGALTPVGVSRDGLSIYWGQGYNQEYKTTLNTDVDITQKLDILTKGLSVSVKASYDNMFRLNKYRTGGTVESQTAYYKSFMDDSTKPQTDPDYDKTIVYVPNGSITPLNYSEDYGRDRNWYIEGRINYDRTFNKDHKVTALFLYNQSRNYYPKKSDGTDATYQYMPRGYVGFVGRATYGYKSKYLIDVNAGYNGSENFAPGKNRYGLFPSASVGWIMSEEAFMKKQSLIDYLKWRISWGRVGSDTGSSTRFMYMPGVWTQNGTYSFGVSNPTGSQAYILGTPGNTDVSWETADKQNYGIDLKMLNNRLSLSVDYFKEKRTGILISPNSTPSIIATGLPNLNIGKVDNHGYEISLGWDHTLNNGIHYYANANMSFARNKIIYMDEVPNKYDYMNQTGGSTERPTNVYKYLRLYQYSDFTKDANGELVLNPSLPQPSVKVYPGDAMYADLNGDNIVDGDDRMTTGYSERPEYVFGFNGGFSYKGFNFSMQWSGATHVNKMLQVEYRIPFTNAGKRGLLDYFYKQGWTEENQLGAKYPRAAETSETWNSENSTLWLKDASYIRLK
;
A
#
# COMPACT_ATOMS: atom_id res chain seq x y z
N LYS A 1 33.79 -12.77 13.87
CA LYS A 1 34.84 -13.75 13.60
C LYS A 1 36.07 -13.37 14.44
N SER A 2 36.75 -14.33 15.01
CA SER A 2 38.10 -14.12 15.58
C SER A 2 39.12 -14.21 14.46
N GLY A 3 40.09 -13.26 14.38
CA GLY A 3 41.10 -13.22 13.35
C GLY A 3 41.53 -11.81 12.99
N LYS A 4 42.44 -11.69 12.00
CA LYS A 4 42.88 -10.41 11.46
C LYS A 4 41.68 -9.59 10.94
N PRO A 5 41.73 -8.25 10.97
CA PRO A 5 40.69 -7.40 10.41
C PRO A 5 40.44 -7.76 8.94
N SER A 6 39.17 -7.94 8.59
CA SER A 6 38.70 -8.09 7.21
C SER A 6 37.95 -6.83 6.84
N ILE A 7 38.36 -6.18 5.76
CA ILE A 7 37.71 -4.99 5.21
C ILE A 7 37.05 -5.39 3.90
N ASN A 8 35.76 -5.10 3.77
CA ASN A 8 35.00 -5.28 2.55
C ASN A 8 34.44 -3.95 2.11
N VAL A 9 34.71 -3.55 0.89
CA VAL A 9 34.17 -2.34 0.26
C VAL A 9 33.33 -2.76 -0.92
N SER A 10 32.11 -2.25 -1.01
CA SER A 10 31.24 -2.49 -2.15
C SER A 10 30.59 -1.20 -2.62
N THR A 11 30.57 -1.00 -3.92
CA THR A 11 29.89 0.11 -4.60
C THR A 11 28.94 -0.47 -5.64
N ILE A 12 27.70 -0.03 -5.62
CA ILE A 12 26.68 -0.39 -6.61
C ILE A 12 26.08 0.92 -7.11
N THR A 13 26.18 1.16 -8.40
CA THR A 13 25.49 2.25 -9.08
C THR A 13 24.49 1.66 -10.06
N GLY A 14 23.24 2.04 -9.93
CA GLY A 14 22.14 1.59 -10.77
C GLY A 14 21.47 2.75 -11.46
N VAL A 15 21.04 2.51 -12.69
CA VAL A 15 20.14 3.38 -13.42
C VAL A 15 18.74 2.78 -13.32
N GLN A 16 17.77 3.58 -12.97
CA GLN A 16 16.38 3.17 -12.80
C GLN A 16 15.52 3.82 -13.89
N GLN A 17 14.57 3.07 -14.40
CA GLN A 17 13.62 3.51 -15.40
C GLN A 17 12.20 3.10 -14.97
N PRO A 18 11.20 3.99 -15.09
CA PRO A 18 9.80 3.58 -14.92
C PRO A 18 9.40 2.53 -15.95
N LEU A 19 8.71 1.47 -15.52
CA LEU A 19 8.36 0.34 -16.40
C LEU A 19 7.19 0.65 -17.34
N SER A 20 6.19 1.37 -16.85
CA SER A 20 5.01 1.75 -17.66
C SER A 20 4.28 2.92 -17.02
N TYR A 21 3.54 3.63 -17.85
CA TYR A 21 2.62 4.69 -17.44
C TYR A 21 1.24 4.41 -18.00
N VAL A 22 0.22 4.94 -17.34
CA VAL A 22 -1.10 5.05 -17.93
C VAL A 22 -1.01 6.08 -19.07
N GLN A 23 -1.45 5.70 -20.26
CA GLN A 23 -1.38 6.57 -21.43
C GLN A 23 -2.61 7.48 -21.49
N GLN A 24 -2.37 8.79 -21.63
CA GLN A 24 -3.37 9.77 -22.00
C GLN A 24 -3.45 9.89 -23.53
N THR A 25 -4.62 10.34 -24.01
CA THR A 25 -4.77 10.79 -25.39
C THR A 25 -4.08 12.12 -25.61
N GLY A 26 -3.81 12.45 -26.87
CA GLY A 26 -3.45 13.80 -27.29
C GLY A 26 -4.67 14.74 -27.37
N SER A 27 -4.39 16.01 -27.72
CA SER A 27 -5.41 17.06 -27.81
C SER A 27 -6.45 16.75 -28.90
N TYR A 28 -6.03 16.16 -30.02
CA TYR A 28 -6.91 15.77 -31.13
C TYR A 28 -7.94 14.72 -30.74
N GLU A 29 -7.46 13.63 -30.13
CA GLU A 29 -8.33 12.53 -29.68
C GLU A 29 -9.26 13.01 -28.57
N PHE A 30 -8.74 13.82 -27.63
CA PHE A 30 -9.55 14.43 -26.58
C PHE A 30 -10.69 15.26 -27.17
N ALA A 31 -10.38 16.20 -28.06
CA ALA A 31 -11.38 17.11 -28.67
C ALA A 31 -12.46 16.35 -29.45
N ARG A 32 -12.07 15.32 -30.20
CA ARG A 32 -13.03 14.46 -30.91
C ARG A 32 -13.96 13.70 -29.97
N TYR A 33 -13.37 13.08 -28.94
CA TYR A 33 -14.14 12.26 -28.00
C TYR A 33 -15.04 13.13 -27.12
N TRP A 34 -14.58 14.35 -26.79
CA TRP A 34 -15.41 15.35 -26.12
C TRP A 34 -16.61 15.75 -26.98
N ASN A 35 -16.41 16.08 -28.25
CA ASN A 35 -17.50 16.43 -29.15
C ASN A 35 -18.50 15.28 -29.29
N MET A 36 -18.03 14.03 -29.36
CA MET A 36 -18.90 12.86 -29.37
C MET A 36 -19.70 12.73 -28.04
N LYS A 37 -19.09 12.99 -26.90
CA LYS A 37 -19.78 13.03 -25.59
C LYS A 37 -20.92 14.05 -25.61
N GLN A 38 -20.67 15.25 -26.10
CA GLN A 38 -21.69 16.29 -26.19
C GLN A 38 -22.85 15.90 -27.15
N GLN A 39 -22.55 15.19 -28.25
CA GLN A 39 -23.57 14.61 -29.12
C GLN A 39 -24.38 13.53 -28.38
N ASN A 40 -23.75 12.65 -27.65
CA ASN A 40 -24.39 11.62 -26.84
C ASN A 40 -25.35 12.19 -25.79
N ASP A 41 -24.98 13.32 -25.20
CA ASP A 41 -25.79 14.06 -24.24
C ASP A 41 -26.79 15.02 -24.87
N ARG A 42 -26.84 15.10 -26.24
CA ARG A 42 -27.73 15.95 -27.01
C ARG A 42 -27.62 17.44 -26.67
N ILE A 43 -26.40 17.89 -26.37
CA ILE A 43 -26.15 19.30 -26.08
C ILE A 43 -26.34 20.16 -27.31
N ALA A 44 -27.31 21.07 -27.28
CA ALA A 44 -27.61 21.96 -28.39
C ALA A 44 -26.64 23.15 -28.50
N ASP A 45 -26.06 23.58 -27.35
CA ASP A 45 -25.16 24.74 -27.30
C ASP A 45 -23.83 24.41 -27.99
N LYS A 46 -23.56 25.12 -29.11
CA LYS A 46 -22.33 24.95 -29.89
C LYS A 46 -21.08 25.42 -29.17
N ALA A 47 -21.20 26.33 -28.19
CA ALA A 47 -20.08 26.78 -27.38
C ALA A 47 -19.51 25.64 -26.48
N MET A 48 -20.28 24.60 -26.26
CA MET A 48 -19.86 23.41 -25.52
C MET A 48 -19.05 22.40 -26.35
N TYR A 49 -18.74 22.71 -27.61
CA TYR A 49 -17.98 21.86 -28.54
C TYR A 49 -16.64 22.50 -28.88
N PHE A 50 -15.62 21.66 -29.07
CA PHE A 50 -14.43 22.12 -29.79
C PHE A 50 -14.80 22.44 -31.24
N THR A 51 -14.36 23.60 -31.70
CA THR A 51 -14.61 24.03 -33.07
C THR A 51 -13.90 23.13 -34.10
N ARG A 52 -14.40 23.06 -35.31
CA ARG A 52 -13.76 22.30 -36.40
C ARG A 52 -12.32 22.77 -36.65
N GLU A 53 -12.08 24.07 -36.53
CA GLU A 53 -10.75 24.66 -36.68
C GLU A 53 -9.80 24.20 -35.57
N ALA A 54 -10.23 24.23 -34.29
CA ALA A 54 -9.46 23.75 -33.18
C ALA A 54 -9.09 22.25 -33.32
N VAL A 55 -10.06 21.41 -33.70
CA VAL A 55 -9.82 19.99 -33.94
C VAL A 55 -8.80 19.77 -35.06
N GLU A 56 -8.87 20.54 -36.13
CA GLU A 56 -7.94 20.43 -37.26
C GLU A 56 -6.54 20.96 -36.89
N ALA A 57 -6.46 22.06 -36.13
CA ALA A 57 -5.19 22.59 -35.63
C ALA A 57 -4.48 21.58 -34.71
N TYR A 58 -5.21 20.89 -33.81
CA TYR A 58 -4.65 19.80 -33.00
C TYR A 58 -4.17 18.60 -33.83
N ARG A 59 -4.92 18.28 -34.93
CA ARG A 59 -4.56 17.18 -35.82
C ARG A 59 -3.29 17.44 -36.61
N THR A 60 -3.13 18.66 -37.11
CA THR A 60 -2.01 19.07 -37.99
C THR A 60 -0.80 19.59 -37.23
N GLY A 61 -1.01 20.05 -35.97
CA GLY A 61 0.04 20.74 -35.19
C GLY A 61 0.42 22.09 -35.79
N SER A 62 -0.50 22.76 -36.53
CA SER A 62 -0.23 24.00 -37.26
C SER A 62 0.11 25.20 -36.38
N ASP A 63 -0.38 25.22 -35.13
CA ASP A 63 -0.09 26.26 -34.15
C ASP A 63 0.13 25.62 -32.75
N PRO A 64 1.36 25.22 -32.41
CA PRO A 64 1.64 24.51 -31.16
C PRO A 64 1.60 25.41 -29.93
N ILE A 65 1.50 26.72 -30.06
CA ILE A 65 1.36 27.67 -28.96
C ILE A 65 -0.11 27.82 -28.56
N MET A 66 -0.97 28.09 -29.52
CA MET A 66 -2.38 28.32 -29.25
C MET A 66 -3.20 27.03 -29.20
N TYR A 67 -2.80 26.00 -29.95
CA TYR A 67 -3.39 24.66 -29.97
C TYR A 67 -2.35 23.60 -29.60
N PRO A 68 -1.82 23.62 -28.36
CA PRO A 68 -0.76 22.70 -27.97
C PRO A 68 -1.26 21.25 -27.84
N ASN A 69 -0.31 20.33 -28.00
CA ASN A 69 -0.51 18.90 -27.74
C ASN A 69 0.62 18.38 -26.84
N THR A 70 0.63 18.80 -25.61
CA THR A 70 1.72 18.56 -24.65
C THR A 70 1.50 17.23 -23.92
N LYS A 71 2.39 16.28 -24.12
CA LYS A 71 2.46 15.05 -23.32
C LYS A 71 3.14 15.32 -22.01
N TRP A 72 2.36 15.69 -20.99
CA TRP A 72 2.88 16.16 -19.71
C TRP A 72 3.77 15.16 -18.98
N GLY A 73 3.51 13.86 -19.11
CA GLY A 73 4.38 12.83 -18.57
C GLY A 73 5.81 12.91 -19.12
N ASP A 74 5.93 12.94 -20.44
CA ASP A 74 7.23 13.03 -21.12
C ASP A 74 7.86 14.41 -20.94
N TYR A 75 7.03 15.44 -20.80
CA TYR A 75 7.49 16.80 -20.57
C TYR A 75 8.10 17.00 -19.18
N MET A 76 7.47 16.45 -18.14
CA MET A 76 7.79 16.69 -16.75
C MET A 76 8.86 15.76 -16.17
N TYR A 77 8.99 14.55 -16.70
CA TYR A 77 9.82 13.51 -16.09
C TYR A 77 10.98 13.08 -17.00
N ASN A 78 12.09 12.72 -16.37
CA ASN A 78 13.20 12.06 -17.05
C ASN A 78 12.88 10.56 -17.20
N ASP A 79 13.39 9.95 -18.27
CA ASP A 79 13.27 8.51 -18.48
C ASP A 79 14.11 7.70 -17.48
N LEU A 80 15.22 8.29 -17.02
CA LEU A 80 16.21 7.62 -16.19
C LEU A 80 16.54 8.45 -14.95
N PHE A 81 16.79 7.76 -13.84
CA PHE A 81 17.34 8.34 -12.63
C PHE A 81 18.35 7.41 -11.97
N ILE A 82 19.22 7.96 -11.13
CA ILE A 82 20.41 7.28 -10.61
C ILE A 82 20.23 6.96 -9.13
N GLN A 83 20.64 5.75 -8.76
CA GLN A 83 20.85 5.33 -7.38
C GLN A 83 22.28 4.82 -7.20
N SER A 84 22.97 5.26 -6.14
CA SER A 84 24.29 4.76 -5.77
C SER A 84 24.29 4.32 -4.32
N LYS A 85 24.80 3.12 -4.06
CA LYS A 85 24.96 2.55 -2.73
C LYS A 85 26.40 2.13 -2.50
N ASN A 86 27.02 2.69 -1.48
CA ASN A 86 28.41 2.46 -1.10
C ASN A 86 28.44 1.91 0.32
N ASN A 87 29.15 0.80 0.55
CA ASN A 87 29.26 0.18 1.86
C ASN A 87 30.72 -0.13 2.18
N ILE A 88 31.10 0.11 3.42
CA ILE A 88 32.36 -0.31 4.00
C ILE A 88 32.04 -1.14 5.24
N ASN A 89 32.53 -2.37 5.28
CA ASN A 89 32.34 -3.28 6.40
C ASN A 89 33.72 -3.69 6.93
N ILE A 90 33.91 -3.58 8.23
CA ILE A 90 35.14 -3.98 8.92
C ILE A 90 34.76 -4.99 9.98
N SER A 91 35.35 -6.16 9.98
CA SER A 91 35.14 -7.18 11.00
C SER A 91 36.45 -7.81 11.43
N GLY A 92 36.55 -8.12 12.71
CA GLY A 92 37.74 -8.74 13.26
C GLY A 92 37.57 -9.04 14.75
N GLY A 93 38.66 -9.36 15.39
CA GLY A 93 38.68 -9.54 16.85
C GLY A 93 39.60 -10.65 17.31
N ASN A 94 39.68 -10.74 18.61
CA ASN A 94 40.43 -11.78 19.34
C ASN A 94 39.48 -12.53 20.29
N GLU A 95 40.05 -13.27 21.25
CA GLU A 95 39.25 -13.99 22.23
C GLU A 95 38.50 -13.08 23.20
N ALA A 96 39.03 -11.86 23.47
CA ALA A 96 38.42 -10.92 24.42
C ALA A 96 37.38 -10.01 23.75
N VAL A 97 37.60 -9.59 22.48
CA VAL A 97 36.72 -8.67 21.79
C VAL A 97 36.55 -9.10 20.33
N LYS A 98 35.30 -9.18 19.86
CA LYS A 98 34.94 -9.34 18.46
C LYS A 98 34.13 -8.14 18.04
N TYR A 99 34.38 -7.65 16.82
CA TYR A 99 33.68 -6.49 16.31
C TYR A 99 33.28 -6.63 14.87
N PHE A 100 32.18 -5.96 14.55
CA PHE A 100 31.72 -5.68 13.21
C PHE A 100 31.29 -4.23 13.15
N VAL A 101 31.87 -3.45 12.24
CA VAL A 101 31.51 -2.06 11.99
C VAL A 101 31.13 -1.92 10.52
N SER A 102 30.03 -1.24 10.26
CA SER A 102 29.53 -0.99 8.90
C SER A 102 29.17 0.48 8.76
N LEU A 103 29.61 1.08 7.68
CA LEU A 103 29.20 2.41 7.21
C LEU A 103 28.65 2.27 5.81
N SER A 104 27.52 2.90 5.55
CA SER A 104 26.86 2.84 4.24
C SER A 104 26.33 4.22 3.87
N TYR A 105 26.55 4.60 2.62
CA TYR A 105 25.99 5.79 2.00
C TYR A 105 25.10 5.42 0.84
N LEU A 106 23.87 5.90 0.84
CA LEU A 106 22.90 5.78 -0.24
C LEU A 106 22.60 7.17 -0.79
N TYR A 107 22.75 7.32 -2.09
CA TYR A 107 22.32 8.48 -2.87
C TYR A 107 21.27 8.06 -3.89
N GLN A 108 20.21 8.85 -4.02
CA GLN A 108 19.19 8.69 -5.07
C GLN A 108 18.68 10.07 -5.48
N ASN A 109 18.65 10.33 -6.79
CA ASN A 109 17.95 11.48 -7.34
C ASN A 109 16.56 11.12 -7.82
N GLY A 110 15.74 12.11 -8.17
CA GLY A 110 14.38 11.94 -8.66
C GLY A 110 14.28 11.95 -10.17
N ILE A 111 13.08 11.65 -10.64
CA ILE A 111 12.74 11.62 -12.07
C ILE A 111 12.20 12.95 -12.60
N LEU A 112 11.85 13.91 -11.73
CA LEU A 112 11.32 15.21 -12.14
C LEU A 112 12.43 15.99 -12.89
N LYS A 113 12.09 16.54 -14.04
CA LYS A 113 13.00 17.44 -14.75
C LYS A 113 13.19 18.75 -14.00
N GLN A 114 14.39 19.28 -14.03
CA GLN A 114 14.68 20.63 -13.55
C GLN A 114 14.26 21.63 -14.61
N PHE A 115 13.54 22.66 -14.20
CA PHE A 115 13.13 23.77 -15.06
C PHE A 115 13.81 25.05 -14.61
N ASP A 116 14.63 25.65 -15.48
CA ASP A 116 15.37 26.88 -15.20
C ASP A 116 14.45 28.07 -14.90
N ALA A 117 13.20 28.00 -15.39
CA ALA A 117 12.17 28.97 -15.09
C ALA A 117 11.69 28.96 -13.62
N LEU A 118 12.02 27.90 -12.84
CA LEU A 118 11.77 27.88 -11.40
C LEU A 118 12.98 28.45 -10.64
N PRO A 119 12.80 29.44 -9.75
CA PRO A 119 13.91 30.05 -9.01
C PRO A 119 14.43 29.18 -7.85
N TYR A 120 14.04 27.90 -7.80
CA TYR A 120 14.47 26.91 -6.80
C TYR A 120 14.47 25.51 -7.39
N ASP A 121 15.36 24.66 -6.84
CA ASP A 121 15.38 23.23 -7.17
C ASP A 121 14.41 22.48 -6.27
N ASN A 122 13.31 22.02 -6.84
CA ASN A 122 12.28 21.24 -6.15
C ASN A 122 12.40 19.74 -6.40
N ASN A 123 13.44 19.25 -7.08
CA ASN A 123 13.59 17.85 -7.44
C ASN A 123 13.78 16.95 -6.20
N PHE A 124 13.42 15.70 -6.35
CA PHE A 124 13.66 14.70 -5.33
C PHE A 124 15.16 14.40 -5.19
N LYS A 125 15.69 14.45 -3.97
CA LYS A 125 17.04 14.05 -3.61
C LYS A 125 17.01 13.30 -2.29
N TYR A 126 17.67 12.17 -2.24
CA TYR A 126 17.77 11.39 -1.02
C TYR A 126 19.20 10.98 -0.73
N ASN A 127 19.70 11.41 0.42
CA ASN A 127 20.99 11.03 0.97
C ASN A 127 20.75 10.30 2.29
N ARG A 128 21.33 9.11 2.48
CA ARG A 128 21.23 8.39 3.73
C ARG A 128 22.55 7.77 4.12
N TYR A 129 23.03 8.13 5.28
CA TYR A 129 24.19 7.56 5.93
C TYR A 129 23.72 6.57 6.98
N ASN A 130 24.11 5.31 6.87
CA ASN A 130 23.82 4.30 7.90
C ASN A 130 25.13 3.94 8.59
N TYR A 131 25.04 3.74 9.88
CA TYR A 131 26.15 3.28 10.71
C TYR A 131 25.69 2.13 11.59
N ARG A 132 26.59 1.17 11.80
CA ARG A 132 26.37 0.03 12.70
C ARG A 132 27.68 -0.42 13.30
N ALA A 133 27.66 -0.68 14.61
CA ALA A 133 28.74 -1.32 15.33
C ALA A 133 28.16 -2.44 16.21
N ASN A 134 28.65 -3.66 16.04
CA ASN A 134 28.33 -4.79 16.90
C ASN A 134 29.62 -5.22 17.57
N LEU A 135 29.64 -5.19 18.90
CA LEU A 135 30.80 -5.45 19.71
C LEU A 135 30.44 -6.57 20.71
N ASP A 136 31.17 -7.67 20.66
CA ASP A 136 31.05 -8.77 21.62
C ASP A 136 32.29 -8.78 22.49
N PHE A 137 32.10 -8.59 23.80
CA PHE A 137 33.14 -8.58 24.79
C PHE A 137 33.06 -9.84 25.68
N LYS A 138 34.16 -10.48 25.90
CA LYS A 138 34.34 -11.51 26.91
C LYS A 138 34.98 -10.85 28.14
N LEU A 139 34.13 -10.31 29.02
CA LEU A 139 34.59 -9.56 30.21
C LEU A 139 35.35 -10.44 31.19
N THR A 140 34.83 -11.65 31.41
CA THR A 140 35.49 -12.68 32.22
C THR A 140 35.35 -14.04 31.50
N ARG A 141 35.82 -15.13 32.14
CA ARG A 141 35.60 -16.48 31.62
C ARG A 141 34.11 -16.88 31.59
N THR A 142 33.29 -16.25 32.41
CA THR A 142 31.86 -16.56 32.58
C THR A 142 30.92 -15.42 32.18
N THR A 143 31.46 -14.20 32.02
CA THR A 143 30.66 -13.02 31.68
C THR A 143 30.93 -12.55 30.25
N THR A 144 29.87 -12.38 29.46
CA THR A 144 29.93 -11.78 28.12
C THR A 144 29.03 -10.58 28.06
N MET A 145 29.44 -9.55 27.31
CA MET A 145 28.64 -8.37 27.00
C MET A 145 28.59 -8.18 25.51
N LYS A 146 27.40 -7.92 25.00
CA LYS A 146 27.18 -7.50 23.60
C LYS A 146 26.69 -6.08 23.61
N LEU A 147 27.31 -5.25 22.79
CA LEU A 147 26.90 -3.87 22.54
C LEU A 147 26.63 -3.71 21.05
N ASN A 148 25.38 -3.39 20.71
CA ASN A 148 24.99 -3.07 19.35
C ASN A 148 24.58 -1.61 19.31
N ILE A 149 25.20 -0.85 18.42
CA ILE A 149 24.86 0.54 18.15
C ILE A 149 24.59 0.62 16.66
N GLY A 150 23.48 1.21 16.27
CA GLY A 150 23.14 1.41 14.88
C GLY A 150 22.19 2.57 14.69
N GLY A 151 22.10 3.01 13.45
CA GLY A 151 21.16 4.06 13.09
C GLY A 151 21.42 4.60 11.71
N ASN A 152 20.72 5.67 11.40
CA ASN A 152 20.93 6.40 10.17
C ASN A 152 20.72 7.90 10.34
N VAL A 153 21.35 8.65 9.44
CA VAL A 153 21.08 10.06 9.20
C VAL A 153 20.62 10.18 7.77
N GLY A 154 19.37 10.55 7.57
CA GLY A 154 18.74 10.75 6.26
C GLY A 154 18.47 12.21 6.00
N GLN A 155 18.73 12.63 4.77
CA GLN A 155 18.30 13.92 4.24
C GLN A 155 17.50 13.65 2.97
N LYS A 156 16.23 14.01 2.98
CA LYS A 156 15.31 13.87 1.86
C LYS A 156 14.84 15.25 1.44
N GLN A 157 14.92 15.54 0.16
CA GLN A 157 14.21 16.65 -0.44
C GLN A 157 13.17 16.10 -1.39
N GLU A 158 12.00 16.67 -1.41
CA GLU A 158 10.93 16.28 -2.33
C GLU A 158 10.18 17.51 -2.83
N PRO A 159 9.69 17.47 -4.08
CA PRO A 159 8.85 18.53 -4.59
C PRO A 159 7.57 18.59 -3.76
N ARG A 160 7.13 19.81 -3.48
CA ARG A 160 5.81 20.03 -2.96
C ARG A 160 4.83 20.14 -4.13
N ALA A 161 3.66 19.58 -3.97
CA ALA A 161 2.64 19.56 -5.00
C ALA A 161 1.32 20.11 -4.46
N SER A 162 0.48 20.65 -5.34
CA SER A 162 -0.86 21.10 -5.01
C SER A 162 -1.86 19.97 -4.83
N SER A 163 -1.45 18.71 -5.03
CA SER A 163 -2.25 17.52 -4.86
C SER A 163 -1.44 16.44 -4.14
N ASP A 164 -2.10 15.58 -3.38
CA ASP A 164 -1.49 14.46 -2.66
C ASP A 164 -0.93 13.39 -3.60
N ASN A 165 -1.39 13.35 -4.84
CA ASN A 165 -0.91 12.42 -5.85
C ASN A 165 -0.47 13.16 -7.13
N PRO A 166 0.71 13.77 -7.14
CA PRO A 166 1.21 14.54 -8.27
C PRO A 166 1.41 13.68 -9.53
N TRP A 167 1.70 12.41 -9.38
CA TRP A 167 1.83 11.48 -10.51
C TRP A 167 0.50 11.27 -11.25
N VAL A 168 -0.58 11.01 -10.51
CA VAL A 168 -1.94 10.91 -11.08
C VAL A 168 -2.32 12.22 -11.77
N TYR A 169 -1.96 13.35 -11.16
CA TYR A 169 -2.24 14.66 -11.74
C TYR A 169 -1.60 14.80 -13.13
N THR A 170 -0.30 14.56 -13.25
CA THR A 170 0.42 14.76 -14.52
C THR A 170 0.09 13.70 -15.57
N GLN A 171 -0.18 12.45 -15.14
CA GLN A 171 -0.42 11.32 -16.05
C GLN A 171 -1.88 11.13 -16.46
N ILE A 172 -2.82 11.63 -15.65
CA ILE A 172 -4.26 11.38 -15.88
C ILE A 172 -5.05 12.69 -15.97
N TRP A 173 -4.73 13.69 -15.14
CA TRP A 173 -5.58 14.86 -15.00
C TRP A 173 -5.14 16.08 -15.83
N ALA A 174 -3.85 16.20 -16.12
CA ALA A 174 -3.34 17.32 -16.89
C ALA A 174 -3.87 17.27 -18.32
N LEU A 175 -4.38 18.41 -18.82
CA LEU A 175 -4.98 18.51 -20.14
C LEU A 175 -3.88 18.76 -21.19
N PRO A 176 -3.81 17.98 -22.27
CA PRO A 176 -2.75 18.11 -23.26
C PRO A 176 -2.78 19.45 -24.01
N PHE A 177 -3.92 20.14 -24.02
CA PHE A 177 -4.11 21.45 -24.66
C PHE A 177 -4.08 22.64 -23.68
N ALA A 178 -3.79 22.40 -22.37
CA ALA A 178 -3.81 23.49 -21.38
C ALA A 178 -2.64 24.47 -21.51
N GLY A 179 -1.59 24.11 -22.20
CA GLY A 179 -0.46 24.98 -22.50
C GLY A 179 0.67 24.29 -23.24
N PRO A 180 1.51 25.06 -23.94
CA PRO A 180 2.69 24.53 -24.65
C PRO A 180 3.87 24.20 -23.68
N GLY A 181 3.77 24.52 -22.40
CA GLY A 181 4.84 24.41 -21.44
C GLY A 181 5.58 25.73 -21.20
N ILE A 182 6.91 25.73 -21.29
CA ILE A 182 7.74 26.92 -21.11
C ILE A 182 8.10 27.49 -22.48
N VAL A 183 7.71 28.76 -22.68
CA VAL A 183 8.01 29.52 -23.90
C VAL A 183 8.77 30.79 -23.47
N ASN A 184 9.91 31.07 -24.12
CA ASN A 184 10.79 32.20 -23.78
C ASN A 184 11.22 32.23 -22.32
N GLY A 185 11.39 31.08 -21.69
CA GLY A 185 11.80 30.95 -20.28
C GLY A 185 10.66 31.13 -19.27
N VAL A 186 9.41 31.28 -19.71
CA VAL A 186 8.25 31.51 -18.83
C VAL A 186 7.18 30.44 -19.08
N ARG A 187 6.57 29.94 -17.98
CA ARG A 187 5.42 29.02 -18.08
C ARG A 187 4.27 29.69 -18.82
N THR A 188 3.85 29.09 -19.92
CA THR A 188 2.83 29.63 -20.83
C THR A 188 1.57 28.77 -20.81
N MET A 189 0.42 29.39 -20.66
CA MET A 189 -0.89 28.77 -20.67
C MET A 189 -1.66 29.16 -21.93
N THR A 190 -2.55 28.26 -22.37
CA THR A 190 -3.51 28.54 -23.44
C THR A 190 -4.70 29.32 -22.88
N PRO A 191 -5.31 30.26 -23.64
CA PRO A 191 -6.49 30.99 -23.18
C PRO A 191 -7.73 30.08 -23.17
N GLY A 192 -8.55 30.22 -22.12
CA GLY A 192 -9.78 29.43 -21.96
C GLY A 192 -10.80 29.63 -23.08
N ALA A 193 -10.75 30.75 -23.79
CA ALA A 193 -11.66 31.07 -24.90
C ALA A 193 -11.52 30.14 -26.12
N LEU A 194 -10.40 29.41 -26.26
CA LEU A 194 -10.18 28.48 -27.38
C LEU A 194 -10.75 27.07 -27.13
N THR A 195 -11.27 26.81 -25.95
CA THR A 195 -11.75 25.46 -25.58
C THR A 195 -13.08 25.51 -24.85
N PRO A 196 -13.97 24.53 -25.04
CA PRO A 196 -15.23 24.43 -24.29
C PRO A 196 -15.03 24.00 -22.83
N VAL A 197 -13.83 23.64 -22.45
CA VAL A 197 -13.45 23.16 -21.11
C VAL A 197 -12.37 24.08 -20.51
N GLY A 198 -12.36 24.23 -19.19
CA GLY A 198 -11.36 25.07 -18.54
C GLY A 198 -9.93 24.53 -18.70
N VAL A 199 -8.98 25.42 -18.97
CA VAL A 199 -7.56 25.08 -19.21
C VAL A 199 -6.66 25.22 -17.99
N SER A 200 -7.20 25.24 -16.80
CA SER A 200 -6.45 25.53 -15.55
C SER A 200 -5.47 24.43 -15.11
N ARG A 201 -5.38 23.31 -15.85
CA ARG A 201 -4.62 22.12 -15.44
C ARG A 201 -3.62 21.68 -16.48
N ASP A 202 -2.58 22.47 -16.67
CA ASP A 202 -1.37 21.99 -17.34
C ASP A 202 -0.53 21.13 -16.36
N GLY A 203 0.40 20.32 -16.86
CA GLY A 203 1.22 19.46 -16.01
C GLY A 203 2.14 20.21 -15.08
N LEU A 204 2.57 21.43 -15.43
CA LEU A 204 3.44 22.26 -14.60
C LEU A 204 2.72 22.79 -13.35
N SER A 205 1.41 23.07 -13.43
CA SER A 205 0.64 23.69 -12.35
C SER A 205 0.69 22.92 -11.03
N ILE A 206 0.95 21.62 -11.07
CA ILE A 206 1.04 20.79 -9.87
C ILE A 206 2.24 21.16 -8.99
N TYR A 207 3.35 21.62 -9.58
CA TYR A 207 4.59 21.97 -8.89
C TYR A 207 4.91 23.47 -8.93
N TRP A 208 4.29 24.23 -9.83
CA TRP A 208 4.61 25.63 -10.08
C TRP A 208 4.23 26.52 -8.91
N GLY A 209 5.20 27.19 -8.30
CA GLY A 209 4.97 27.99 -7.10
C GLY A 209 4.70 27.19 -5.82
N GLN A 210 4.74 25.86 -5.84
CA GLN A 210 4.43 25.04 -4.67
C GLN A 210 5.61 24.91 -3.69
N GLY A 211 6.85 25.06 -4.19
CA GLY A 211 8.05 24.94 -3.38
C GLY A 211 8.51 23.48 -3.19
N TYR A 212 9.10 23.20 -2.03
CA TYR A 212 9.66 21.89 -1.70
C TYR A 212 9.70 21.64 -0.19
N ASN A 213 9.80 20.37 0.17
CA ASN A 213 10.00 19.92 1.55
C ASN A 213 11.39 19.33 1.71
N GLN A 214 12.02 19.58 2.86
CA GLN A 214 13.26 18.91 3.27
C GLN A 214 13.03 18.21 4.60
N GLU A 215 13.27 16.90 4.63
CA GLU A 215 13.24 16.08 5.84
C GLU A 215 14.67 15.72 6.26
N TYR A 216 14.99 16.00 7.50
CA TYR A 216 16.20 15.54 8.19
C TYR A 216 15.76 14.52 9.24
N LYS A 217 16.13 13.27 9.06
CA LYS A 217 15.74 12.19 9.97
C LYS A 217 16.97 11.51 10.54
N THR A 218 17.05 11.46 11.85
CA THR A 218 18.11 10.75 12.58
C THR A 218 17.49 9.64 13.40
N THR A 219 18.06 8.44 13.31
CA THR A 219 17.70 7.31 14.19
C THR A 219 18.92 6.82 14.93
N LEU A 220 18.72 6.43 16.19
CA LEU A 220 19.71 5.76 17.02
C LEU A 220 19.04 4.55 17.67
N ASN A 221 19.66 3.38 17.51
CA ASN A 221 19.28 2.14 18.16
C ASN A 221 20.48 1.64 18.95
N THR A 222 20.29 1.36 20.22
CA THR A 222 21.38 0.87 21.09
C THR A 222 20.85 -0.30 21.92
N ASP A 223 21.56 -1.41 21.87
CA ASP A 223 21.30 -2.59 22.69
C ASP A 223 22.53 -2.95 23.51
N VAL A 224 22.33 -3.21 24.77
CA VAL A 224 23.32 -3.82 25.66
C VAL A 224 22.74 -5.12 26.20
N ASP A 225 23.47 -6.22 26.04
CA ASP A 225 23.09 -7.54 26.57
C ASP A 225 24.26 -8.09 27.34
N ILE A 226 24.06 -8.34 28.64
CA ILE A 226 25.06 -8.92 29.53
C ILE A 226 24.60 -10.30 29.95
N THR A 227 25.41 -11.30 29.68
CA THR A 227 25.14 -12.69 30.05
C THR A 227 26.20 -13.19 31.01
N GLN A 228 25.76 -13.71 32.14
CA GLN A 228 26.58 -14.37 33.18
C GLN A 228 26.28 -15.87 33.19
N LYS A 229 27.28 -16.71 32.95
CA LYS A 229 27.19 -18.16 33.16
C LYS A 229 27.25 -18.47 34.63
N LEU A 230 26.40 -19.35 35.08
CA LEU A 230 26.26 -19.77 36.45
C LEU A 230 26.55 -21.29 36.62
N ASP A 231 27.51 -21.80 35.83
CA ASP A 231 27.92 -23.20 35.86
C ASP A 231 28.39 -23.65 37.24
N ILE A 232 28.75 -22.71 38.11
CA ILE A 232 29.09 -22.97 39.51
C ILE A 232 27.89 -23.47 40.34
N LEU A 233 26.68 -23.01 39.99
CA LEU A 233 25.45 -23.49 40.63
C LEU A 233 24.95 -24.77 39.97
N THR A 234 24.85 -24.76 38.64
CA THR A 234 24.54 -25.95 37.84
C THR A 234 25.00 -25.73 36.38
N LYS A 235 25.59 -26.77 35.80
CA LYS A 235 26.10 -26.73 34.42
C LYS A 235 24.98 -26.38 33.44
N GLY A 236 25.25 -25.37 32.61
CA GLY A 236 24.32 -24.92 31.58
C GLY A 236 23.34 -23.83 32.01
N LEU A 237 23.40 -23.36 33.26
CA LEU A 237 22.62 -22.23 33.76
C LEU A 237 23.29 -20.91 33.38
N SER A 238 22.50 -19.95 32.93
CA SER A 238 22.96 -18.57 32.73
C SER A 238 21.83 -17.57 32.98
N VAL A 239 22.22 -16.35 33.40
CA VAL A 239 21.33 -15.22 33.56
C VAL A 239 21.78 -14.13 32.60
N SER A 240 20.82 -13.47 31.95
CA SER A 240 21.10 -12.36 31.05
C SER A 240 20.19 -11.18 31.34
N VAL A 241 20.74 -9.98 31.17
CA VAL A 241 19.96 -8.73 31.21
C VAL A 241 20.23 -7.99 29.93
N LYS A 242 19.14 -7.60 29.25
CA LYS A 242 19.20 -6.77 28.03
C LYS A 242 18.51 -5.45 28.29
N ALA A 243 19.11 -4.36 27.81
CA ALA A 243 18.50 -3.05 27.74
C ALA A 243 18.63 -2.52 26.30
N SER A 244 17.53 -2.03 25.77
CA SER A 244 17.49 -1.43 24.43
C SER A 244 16.93 -0.01 24.51
N TYR A 245 17.51 0.89 23.75
CA TYR A 245 17.07 2.26 23.61
C TYR A 245 17.02 2.65 22.14
N ASP A 246 15.85 3.04 21.67
CA ASP A 246 15.62 3.53 20.34
C ASP A 246 15.17 4.98 20.40
N ASN A 247 15.75 5.80 19.52
CA ASN A 247 15.37 7.20 19.38
C ASN A 247 15.27 7.55 17.90
N MET A 248 14.24 8.34 17.55
CA MET A 248 14.10 8.97 16.25
C MET A 248 13.80 10.44 16.43
N PHE A 249 14.54 11.25 15.72
CA PHE A 249 14.26 12.68 15.58
C PHE A 249 14.10 13.02 14.09
N ARG A 250 13.07 13.80 13.78
CA ARG A 250 12.78 14.26 12.42
C ARG A 250 12.53 15.76 12.47
N LEU A 251 13.19 16.49 11.59
CA LEU A 251 12.94 17.90 11.29
C LEU A 251 12.47 18.00 9.86
N ASN A 252 11.26 18.48 9.64
CA ASN A 252 10.74 18.84 8.34
C ASN A 252 10.82 20.37 8.17
N LYS A 253 11.42 20.79 7.07
CA LYS A 253 11.47 22.18 6.63
C LYS A 253 10.62 22.33 5.39
N TYR A 254 9.65 23.21 5.44
CA TYR A 254 8.72 23.47 4.34
C TYR A 254 9.01 24.82 3.71
N ARG A 255 9.15 24.84 2.40
CA ARG A 255 9.20 26.04 1.57
C ARG A 255 7.95 26.02 0.71
N THR A 256 6.99 26.93 0.96
CA THR A 256 5.62 26.81 0.45
C THR A 256 5.04 28.15 -0.01
N GLY A 257 4.07 28.10 -0.92
CA GLY A 257 3.15 29.20 -1.17
C GLY A 257 3.73 30.45 -1.84
N GLY A 258 4.87 30.33 -2.53
CA GLY A 258 5.38 31.38 -3.39
C GLY A 258 4.62 31.44 -4.72
N THR A 259 4.76 32.54 -5.44
CA THR A 259 4.35 32.65 -6.83
C THR A 259 5.55 32.69 -7.74
N VAL A 260 5.44 32.10 -8.93
CA VAL A 260 6.46 32.12 -9.97
C VAL A 260 5.81 32.66 -11.22
N GLU A 261 6.55 33.43 -11.99
CA GLU A 261 6.06 34.06 -13.21
C GLU A 261 5.43 33.03 -14.14
N SER A 262 4.29 33.38 -14.70
CA SER A 262 3.61 32.66 -15.76
C SER A 262 2.99 33.68 -16.72
N GLN A 263 2.62 33.22 -17.89
CA GLN A 263 1.99 34.05 -18.90
C GLN A 263 0.89 33.27 -19.63
N THR A 264 -0.05 33.99 -20.22
CA THR A 264 -1.04 33.41 -21.15
C THR A 264 -0.78 33.93 -22.54
N ALA A 265 -0.74 33.04 -23.53
CA ALA A 265 -0.62 33.41 -24.93
C ALA A 265 -1.99 33.76 -25.46
N TYR A 266 -2.09 34.86 -26.21
CA TYR A 266 -3.32 35.27 -26.87
C TYR A 266 -3.00 35.64 -28.33
N TYR A 267 -3.95 35.47 -29.24
CA TYR A 267 -3.90 36.20 -30.50
C TYR A 267 -4.21 37.67 -30.25
N LYS A 268 -3.56 38.53 -30.96
CA LYS A 268 -3.71 39.99 -30.79
C LYS A 268 -5.15 40.43 -30.92
N SER A 269 -5.90 39.84 -31.86
CA SER A 269 -7.33 40.10 -32.02
C SER A 269 -8.18 39.80 -30.80
N PHE A 270 -7.80 38.85 -29.94
CA PHE A 270 -8.48 38.60 -28.65
C PHE A 270 -8.22 39.68 -27.62
N MET A 271 -7.12 40.42 -27.75
CA MET A 271 -6.83 41.53 -26.82
C MET A 271 -7.68 42.76 -27.17
N ASP A 272 -7.92 43.00 -28.47
CA ASP A 272 -8.69 44.15 -28.94
C ASP A 272 -10.21 43.85 -28.94
N ASP A 273 -10.59 42.62 -29.36
CA ASP A 273 -11.96 42.12 -29.36
C ASP A 273 -12.00 40.60 -29.22
N SER A 274 -12.18 40.13 -27.97
CA SER A 274 -12.19 38.72 -27.62
C SER A 274 -13.37 37.94 -28.25
N THR A 275 -14.32 38.61 -28.85
CA THR A 275 -15.49 37.98 -29.50
C THR A 275 -15.27 37.67 -30.98
N LYS A 276 -14.21 38.16 -31.61
CA LYS A 276 -13.92 37.92 -33.00
C LYS A 276 -13.67 36.44 -33.28
N PRO A 277 -14.43 35.82 -34.21
CA PRO A 277 -14.16 34.45 -34.60
C PRO A 277 -12.88 34.36 -35.43
N GLN A 278 -12.21 33.21 -35.41
CA GLN A 278 -11.00 32.95 -36.21
C GLN A 278 -11.21 33.03 -37.72
N THR A 279 -12.44 32.99 -38.15
CA THR A 279 -12.85 33.14 -39.57
C THR A 279 -13.06 34.59 -40.00
N ASP A 280 -12.94 35.55 -39.04
CA ASP A 280 -13.04 36.96 -39.31
C ASP A 280 -11.86 37.37 -40.24
N PRO A 281 -12.11 38.08 -41.37
CA PRO A 281 -11.04 38.56 -42.25
C PRO A 281 -10.02 39.46 -41.56
N ASP A 282 -10.44 40.17 -40.49
CA ASP A 282 -9.58 41.03 -39.67
C ASP A 282 -8.91 40.30 -38.49
N TYR A 283 -8.98 38.96 -38.51
CA TYR A 283 -8.41 38.15 -37.44
C TYR A 283 -6.88 38.16 -37.48
N ASP A 284 -6.26 38.86 -36.50
CA ASP A 284 -4.80 38.93 -36.34
C ASP A 284 -4.29 37.74 -35.53
N LYS A 285 -3.55 36.83 -36.15
CA LYS A 285 -2.92 35.65 -35.56
C LYS A 285 -1.56 35.93 -34.91
N THR A 286 -1.15 37.19 -34.79
CA THR A 286 0.05 37.54 -34.03
C THR A 286 -0.14 37.16 -32.56
N ILE A 287 0.80 36.35 -32.02
CA ILE A 287 0.74 35.90 -30.65
C ILE A 287 1.35 36.97 -29.73
N VAL A 288 0.62 37.36 -28.70
CA VAL A 288 1.05 38.24 -27.62
C VAL A 288 1.00 37.45 -26.30
N TYR A 289 1.93 37.76 -25.41
CA TYR A 289 2.04 37.08 -24.10
C TYR A 289 1.67 38.06 -23.00
N VAL A 290 0.68 37.67 -22.20
CA VAL A 290 0.21 38.48 -21.07
C VAL A 290 0.72 37.84 -19.78
N PRO A 291 1.52 38.56 -18.99
CA PRO A 291 2.01 38.09 -17.71
C PRO A 291 0.88 37.81 -16.72
N ASN A 292 0.99 36.73 -15.95
CA ASN A 292 0.08 36.33 -14.89
C ASN A 292 0.81 36.38 -13.54
N GLY A 293 0.32 37.26 -12.65
CA GLY A 293 0.85 37.37 -11.30
C GLY A 293 2.26 37.99 -11.21
N SER A 294 2.74 38.11 -10.00
CA SER A 294 4.09 38.57 -9.67
C SER A 294 4.85 37.51 -8.90
N ILE A 295 6.18 37.55 -8.99
CA ILE A 295 7.04 36.63 -8.23
C ILE A 295 6.97 37.02 -6.74
N THR A 296 6.67 36.04 -5.88
CA THR A 296 6.75 36.16 -4.43
C THR A 296 7.63 35.08 -3.83
N PRO A 297 8.38 35.40 -2.75
CA PRO A 297 9.20 34.39 -2.08
C PRO A 297 8.37 33.26 -1.49
N LEU A 298 9.00 32.09 -1.36
CA LEU A 298 8.42 30.97 -0.63
C LEU A 298 8.37 31.27 0.87
N ASN A 299 7.26 30.96 1.51
CA ASN A 299 7.13 30.98 2.97
C ASN A 299 7.96 29.86 3.58
N TYR A 300 8.38 30.04 4.82
CA TYR A 300 9.10 29.05 5.60
C TYR A 300 8.32 28.62 6.83
N SER A 301 8.25 27.31 7.04
CA SER A 301 7.79 26.72 8.29
C SER A 301 8.54 25.44 8.57
N GLU A 302 8.53 24.99 9.81
CA GLU A 302 9.13 23.72 10.20
C GLU A 302 8.26 22.96 11.20
N ASP A 303 8.45 21.64 11.21
CA ASP A 303 7.75 20.69 12.06
C ASP A 303 8.74 19.65 12.59
N TYR A 304 8.51 19.19 13.81
CA TYR A 304 9.37 18.23 14.49
C TYR A 304 8.61 16.93 14.77
N GLY A 305 9.21 15.83 14.38
CA GLY A 305 8.79 14.48 14.79
C GLY A 305 9.79 13.89 15.77
N ARG A 306 9.29 13.19 16.76
CA ARG A 306 10.13 12.47 17.72
C ARG A 306 9.47 11.16 18.11
N ASP A 307 10.31 10.15 18.36
CA ASP A 307 9.93 8.86 18.90
C ASP A 307 11.03 8.39 19.81
N ARG A 308 10.67 7.76 20.93
CA ARG A 308 11.62 7.25 21.90
C ARG A 308 11.04 6.02 22.56
N ASN A 309 11.77 4.93 22.45
CA ASN A 309 11.41 3.65 23.03
C ASN A 309 12.51 3.13 23.90
N TRP A 310 12.16 2.45 24.97
CA TRP A 310 13.09 1.63 25.70
C TRP A 310 12.47 0.28 26.03
N TYR A 311 13.34 -0.70 26.15
CA TYR A 311 13.02 -2.07 26.45
C TYR A 311 14.03 -2.62 27.44
N ILE A 312 13.55 -3.32 28.46
CA ILE A 312 14.37 -4.04 29.45
C ILE A 312 13.87 -5.47 29.50
N GLU A 313 14.83 -6.40 29.57
CA GLU A 313 14.57 -7.82 29.61
C GLU A 313 15.54 -8.49 30.61
N GLY A 314 15.00 -9.35 31.47
CA GLY A 314 15.74 -10.27 32.29
C GLY A 314 15.45 -11.71 31.90
N ARG A 315 16.49 -12.54 31.70
CA ARG A 315 16.35 -13.93 31.26
C ARG A 315 17.13 -14.86 32.16
N ILE A 316 16.52 -16.01 32.47
CA ILE A 316 17.19 -17.19 33.04
C ILE A 316 17.15 -18.28 31.98
N ASN A 317 18.30 -18.76 31.58
CA ASN A 317 18.42 -19.80 30.56
C ASN A 317 19.10 -21.02 31.15
N TYR A 318 18.62 -22.20 30.78
CA TYR A 318 19.22 -23.47 31.09
C TYR A 318 19.38 -24.29 29.81
N ASP A 319 20.55 -24.82 29.53
CA ASP A 319 20.83 -25.71 28.36
C ASP A 319 21.79 -26.81 28.82
N ARG A 320 21.29 -28.06 28.83
CA ARG A 320 22.10 -29.19 29.21
C ARG A 320 21.69 -30.47 28.48
N THR A 321 22.71 -31.26 28.13
CA THR A 321 22.51 -32.61 27.62
C THR A 321 22.91 -33.62 28.70
N PHE A 322 21.99 -34.50 29.07
CA PHE A 322 22.20 -35.58 30.02
C PHE A 322 22.43 -36.89 29.27
N ASN A 323 23.37 -37.69 29.73
CA ASN A 323 23.70 -39.00 29.20
C ASN A 323 23.88 -39.06 27.67
N LYS A 324 24.25 -37.92 27.03
CA LYS A 324 24.39 -37.74 25.58
C LYS A 324 23.09 -37.81 24.80
N ASP A 325 22.01 -38.33 25.37
CA ASP A 325 20.75 -38.63 24.69
C ASP A 325 19.60 -37.67 24.98
N HIS A 326 19.65 -36.98 26.16
CA HIS A 326 18.55 -36.14 26.65
C HIS A 326 18.95 -34.69 26.65
N LYS A 327 18.57 -33.95 25.65
CA LYS A 327 18.79 -32.50 25.56
C LYS A 327 17.60 -31.75 26.18
N VAL A 328 17.87 -30.95 27.21
CA VAL A 328 16.87 -30.13 27.89
C VAL A 328 17.28 -28.66 27.76
N THR A 329 16.37 -27.80 27.31
CA THR A 329 16.53 -26.34 27.44
C THR A 329 15.34 -25.75 28.18
N ALA A 330 15.58 -24.72 28.99
CA ALA A 330 14.52 -23.96 29.62
C ALA A 330 14.87 -22.47 29.57
N LEU A 331 13.85 -21.66 29.45
CA LEU A 331 13.93 -20.21 29.45
C LEU A 331 12.81 -19.67 30.36
N PHE A 332 13.16 -18.76 31.26
CA PHE A 332 12.21 -17.84 31.87
C PHE A 332 12.65 -16.43 31.57
N LEU A 333 11.71 -15.60 31.13
CA LEU A 333 11.97 -14.24 30.71
C LEU A 333 10.90 -13.29 31.23
N TYR A 334 11.36 -12.17 31.77
CA TYR A 334 10.56 -10.98 32.06
C TYR A 334 10.96 -9.87 31.11
N ASN A 335 10.00 -9.17 30.49
CA ASN A 335 10.27 -7.98 29.72
C ASN A 335 9.30 -6.85 30.03
N GLN A 336 9.78 -5.64 29.78
CA GLN A 336 9.00 -4.43 29.86
C GLN A 336 9.45 -3.46 28.75
N SER A 337 8.49 -2.82 28.09
CA SER A 337 8.78 -1.75 27.13
C SER A 337 7.93 -0.52 27.38
N ARG A 338 8.46 0.63 26.98
CA ARG A 338 7.71 1.89 26.90
C ARG A 338 8.00 2.60 25.60
N ASN A 339 6.92 2.96 24.92
CA ASN A 339 6.95 3.78 23.71
C ASN A 339 6.44 5.18 24.05
N TYR A 340 7.29 6.17 23.89
CA TYR A 340 6.95 7.57 24.10
C TYR A 340 6.50 8.19 22.80
N TYR A 341 5.48 9.06 22.88
CA TYR A 341 4.86 9.74 21.75
C TYR A 341 4.23 8.78 20.73
N PRO A 342 3.34 7.87 21.20
CA PRO A 342 2.72 6.88 20.31
C PRO A 342 1.90 7.58 19.23
N LYS A 343 1.97 7.02 18.01
CA LYS A 343 1.19 7.46 16.85
C LYS A 343 0.08 6.44 16.56
N LYS A 344 -0.99 6.87 15.88
CA LYS A 344 -1.97 5.97 15.26
C LYS A 344 -1.36 5.29 14.03
N SER A 345 -2.05 4.29 13.49
CA SER A 345 -1.63 3.58 12.27
C SER A 345 -1.51 4.49 11.04
N ASP A 346 -2.29 5.57 10.98
CA ASP A 346 -2.25 6.58 9.94
C ASP A 346 -1.12 7.63 10.12
N GLY A 347 -0.30 7.48 11.17
CA GLY A 347 0.80 8.39 11.50
C GLY A 347 0.39 9.65 12.26
N THR A 348 -0.91 9.87 12.50
CA THR A 348 -1.40 10.99 13.32
C THR A 348 -1.16 10.75 14.81
N ASP A 349 -1.28 11.80 15.63
CA ASP A 349 -1.08 11.69 17.06
C ASP A 349 -2.17 10.84 17.72
N ALA A 350 -1.76 9.87 18.53
CA ALA A 350 -2.69 9.06 19.28
C ALA A 350 -3.33 9.88 20.41
N THR A 351 -4.57 9.59 20.74
CA THR A 351 -5.19 10.10 21.96
C THR A 351 -4.27 9.78 23.15
N TYR A 352 -4.08 10.74 24.04
CA TYR A 352 -3.12 10.65 25.14
C TYR A 352 -1.67 10.41 24.70
N GLN A 353 -1.24 11.02 23.59
CA GLN A 353 0.14 10.88 23.09
C GLN A 353 1.24 11.25 24.08
N TYR A 354 0.94 12.07 25.09
CA TYR A 354 1.89 12.44 26.14
C TYR A 354 2.10 11.34 27.17
N MET A 355 1.22 10.34 27.22
CA MET A 355 1.36 9.18 28.09
C MET A 355 2.09 8.07 27.35
N PRO A 356 3.25 7.60 27.83
CA PRO A 356 3.96 6.50 27.18
C PRO A 356 3.08 5.26 27.09
N ARG A 357 3.13 4.55 25.95
CA ARG A 357 2.51 3.24 25.84
C ARG A 357 3.36 2.21 26.60
N GLY A 358 2.75 1.47 27.49
CA GLY A 358 3.40 0.46 28.32
C GLY A 358 3.02 -0.96 27.94
N TYR A 359 3.99 -1.86 27.99
CA TYR A 359 3.81 -3.29 27.80
C TYR A 359 4.68 -4.05 28.79
N VAL A 360 4.15 -5.16 29.34
CA VAL A 360 4.87 -6.07 30.22
C VAL A 360 4.60 -7.52 29.82
N GLY A 361 5.61 -8.37 29.87
CA GLY A 361 5.48 -9.78 29.51
C GLY A 361 6.34 -10.70 30.36
N PHE A 362 5.79 -11.87 30.62
CA PHE A 362 6.48 -13.02 31.18
C PHE A 362 6.42 -14.15 30.17
N VAL A 363 7.53 -14.84 29.94
CA VAL A 363 7.60 -15.96 29.01
C VAL A 363 8.31 -17.12 29.68
N GLY A 364 7.68 -18.27 29.67
CA GLY A 364 8.28 -19.55 30.02
C GLY A 364 8.38 -20.45 28.81
N ARG A 365 9.52 -21.08 28.54
CA ARG A 365 9.72 -22.07 27.50
C ARG A 365 10.54 -23.24 28.00
N ALA A 366 10.17 -24.45 27.62
CA ALA A 366 10.95 -25.65 27.86
C ALA A 366 11.00 -26.50 26.60
N THR A 367 12.19 -26.99 26.26
CA THR A 367 12.34 -27.94 25.14
C THR A 367 13.00 -29.21 25.62
N TYR A 368 12.59 -30.35 25.05
CA TYR A 368 13.18 -31.63 25.30
C TYR A 368 13.46 -32.35 23.98
N GLY A 369 14.65 -32.88 23.84
CA GLY A 369 15.07 -33.71 22.71
C GLY A 369 15.64 -35.03 23.19
N TYR A 370 15.08 -36.14 22.67
CA TYR A 370 15.61 -37.48 22.95
C TYR A 370 16.30 -38.05 21.71
N LYS A 371 17.60 -38.32 21.84
CA LYS A 371 18.47 -38.91 20.78
C LYS A 371 18.40 -38.14 19.44
N SER A 372 18.09 -36.86 19.47
CA SER A 372 17.79 -36.03 18.29
C SER A 372 16.67 -36.58 17.39
N LYS A 373 15.85 -37.54 17.89
CA LYS A 373 14.74 -38.13 17.16
C LYS A 373 13.40 -37.55 17.51
N TYR A 374 13.13 -37.43 18.81
CA TYR A 374 11.86 -36.92 19.33
C TYR A 374 12.10 -35.59 19.97
N LEU A 375 11.35 -34.60 19.54
CA LEU A 375 11.48 -33.21 19.94
C LEU A 375 10.14 -32.71 20.50
N ILE A 376 10.19 -32.07 21.66
CA ILE A 376 9.03 -31.44 22.31
C ILE A 376 9.43 -30.03 22.67
N ASP A 377 8.55 -29.06 22.40
CA ASP A 377 8.71 -27.67 22.78
C ASP A 377 7.38 -27.18 23.36
N VAL A 378 7.41 -26.63 24.56
CA VAL A 378 6.26 -26.02 25.21
C VAL A 378 6.64 -24.62 25.64
N ASN A 379 5.76 -23.66 25.39
CA ASN A 379 5.95 -22.32 25.90
C ASN A 379 4.63 -21.66 26.29
N ALA A 380 4.70 -20.64 27.13
CA ALA A 380 3.58 -19.82 27.53
C ALA A 380 4.06 -18.38 27.73
N GLY A 381 3.35 -17.45 27.11
CA GLY A 381 3.47 -16.01 27.33
C GLY A 381 2.33 -15.51 28.22
N TYR A 382 2.64 -14.67 29.21
CA TYR A 382 1.66 -13.98 30.04
C TYR A 382 1.91 -12.48 29.93
N ASN A 383 1.08 -11.80 29.12
CA ASN A 383 1.34 -10.45 28.65
C ASN A 383 0.26 -9.48 29.12
N GLY A 384 0.68 -8.28 29.53
CA GLY A 384 -0.21 -7.21 29.98
C GLY A 384 -0.20 -6.02 29.02
N SER A 385 -1.40 -5.51 28.71
CA SER A 385 -1.61 -4.31 27.87
C SER A 385 -2.39 -3.23 28.60
N GLU A 386 -1.99 -1.99 28.40
CA GLU A 386 -2.69 -0.81 28.93
C GLU A 386 -4.06 -0.56 28.29
N ASN A 387 -4.33 -1.16 27.11
CA ASN A 387 -5.59 -0.98 26.37
C ASN A 387 -6.78 -1.58 27.10
N PHE A 388 -6.55 -2.45 28.07
CA PHE A 388 -7.60 -3.15 28.84
C PHE A 388 -7.66 -2.67 30.28
N ALA A 389 -8.87 -2.72 30.85
CA ALA A 389 -9.13 -2.32 32.22
C ALA A 389 -8.23 -3.07 33.21
N PRO A 390 -7.81 -2.43 34.34
CA PRO A 390 -7.14 -3.14 35.40
C PRO A 390 -7.93 -4.36 35.88
N GLY A 391 -7.24 -5.47 36.16
CA GLY A 391 -7.84 -6.73 36.58
C GLY A 391 -7.63 -7.85 35.57
N LYS A 392 -8.56 -8.79 35.49
CA LYS A 392 -8.40 -10.05 34.75
C LYS A 392 -8.21 -9.87 33.24
N ASN A 393 -8.79 -8.83 32.63
CA ASN A 393 -8.75 -8.61 31.18
C ASN A 393 -7.44 -7.99 30.70
N ARG A 394 -6.69 -7.34 31.60
CA ARG A 394 -5.40 -6.68 31.28
C ARG A 394 -4.33 -7.67 30.85
N TYR A 395 -4.33 -8.86 31.43
CA TYR A 395 -3.33 -9.88 31.18
C TYR A 395 -3.92 -11.05 30.39
N GLY A 396 -3.22 -11.47 29.33
CA GLY A 396 -3.56 -12.62 28.50
C GLY A 396 -2.54 -13.74 28.64
N LEU A 397 -3.00 -14.99 28.73
CA LEU A 397 -2.17 -16.20 28.71
C LEU A 397 -2.19 -16.82 27.30
N PHE A 398 -0.99 -17.01 26.75
CA PHE A 398 -0.80 -17.47 25.38
C PHE A 398 0.12 -18.71 25.36
N PRO A 399 -0.44 -19.91 25.58
CA PRO A 399 0.31 -21.16 25.54
C PRO A 399 0.55 -21.62 24.12
N SER A 400 1.66 -22.37 23.93
CA SER A 400 1.89 -23.15 22.71
C SER A 400 2.68 -24.41 22.98
N ALA A 401 2.50 -25.42 22.12
CA ALA A 401 3.23 -26.65 22.15
C ALA A 401 3.55 -27.15 20.72
N SER A 402 4.69 -27.79 20.57
CA SER A 402 5.03 -28.50 19.33
C SER A 402 5.73 -29.80 19.59
N VAL A 403 5.53 -30.75 18.67
CA VAL A 403 6.22 -32.02 18.63
C VAL A 403 6.88 -32.22 17.28
N GLY A 404 8.07 -32.83 17.28
CA GLY A 404 8.81 -33.17 16.07
C GLY A 404 9.36 -34.59 16.16
N TRP A 405 9.25 -35.30 15.06
CA TRP A 405 9.82 -36.62 14.91
C TRP A 405 10.76 -36.68 13.71
N ILE A 406 12.05 -36.84 13.98
CA ILE A 406 13.06 -37.03 12.93
C ILE A 406 13.11 -38.54 12.58
N MET A 407 12.20 -38.93 11.70
CA MET A 407 11.98 -40.31 11.31
C MET A 407 13.21 -40.91 10.62
N SER A 408 14.00 -40.11 9.89
CA SER A 408 15.23 -40.56 9.25
C SER A 408 16.30 -41.05 10.24
N GLU A 409 16.21 -40.66 11.52
CA GLU A 409 17.13 -41.18 12.55
C GLU A 409 16.73 -42.55 13.10
N GLU A 410 15.60 -43.09 12.71
CA GLU A 410 15.17 -44.42 13.14
C GLU A 410 15.98 -45.56 12.47
N ALA A 411 16.15 -46.67 13.18
CA ALA A 411 16.99 -47.76 12.73
C ALA A 411 16.48 -48.39 11.40
N PHE A 412 15.16 -48.40 11.20
CA PHE A 412 14.56 -48.94 9.97
C PHE A 412 14.79 -47.99 8.77
N MET A 413 14.90 -46.69 9.00
CA MET A 413 15.16 -45.71 7.93
C MET A 413 16.66 -45.67 7.55
N LYS A 414 17.56 -45.98 8.45
CA LYS A 414 19.02 -45.96 8.17
C LYS A 414 19.46 -47.09 7.21
N LYS A 415 18.59 -48.04 6.90
CA LYS A 415 18.89 -49.15 5.97
C LYS A 415 18.69 -48.80 4.49
N GLN A 416 18.08 -47.65 4.19
CA GLN A 416 17.84 -47.18 2.85
C GLN A 416 18.72 -45.93 2.54
N SER A 417 18.98 -45.68 1.26
CA SER A 417 19.88 -44.59 0.80
C SER A 417 19.17 -43.49 0.03
N LEU A 418 17.85 -43.61 -0.15
CA LEU A 418 17.08 -42.64 -0.94
C LEU A 418 16.74 -41.38 -0.15
N ILE A 419 16.37 -41.55 1.13
CA ILE A 419 15.93 -40.47 2.02
C ILE A 419 17.06 -40.13 2.99
N ASP A 420 17.61 -38.91 2.89
CA ASP A 420 18.69 -38.43 3.75
C ASP A 420 18.15 -37.86 5.05
N TYR A 421 16.98 -37.18 4.97
CA TYR A 421 16.33 -36.54 6.11
C TYR A 421 14.82 -36.58 5.95
N LEU A 422 14.11 -37.00 6.99
CA LEU A 422 12.65 -36.91 7.06
C LEU A 422 12.24 -36.53 8.48
N LYS A 423 11.54 -35.36 8.59
CA LYS A 423 11.00 -34.88 9.83
C LYS A 423 9.52 -34.56 9.70
N TRP A 424 8.75 -35.05 10.64
CA TRP A 424 7.36 -34.64 10.87
C TRP A 424 7.31 -33.64 12.00
N ARG A 425 6.45 -32.64 11.90
CA ARG A 425 6.23 -31.61 12.92
C ARG A 425 4.77 -31.23 13.01
N ILE A 426 4.31 -31.08 14.24
CA ILE A 426 2.95 -30.63 14.56
C ILE A 426 3.10 -29.55 15.63
N SER A 427 2.42 -28.43 15.47
CA SER A 427 2.37 -27.39 16.48
C SER A 427 0.95 -26.86 16.66
N TRP A 428 0.67 -26.46 17.88
CA TRP A 428 -0.50 -25.69 18.25
C TRP A 428 -0.05 -24.54 19.13
N GLY A 429 -0.69 -23.37 18.96
CA GLY A 429 -0.42 -22.23 19.81
C GLY A 429 -1.52 -21.20 19.76
N ARG A 430 -1.74 -20.55 20.92
CA ARG A 430 -2.59 -19.38 21.03
C ARG A 430 -1.74 -18.12 21.03
N VAL A 431 -2.10 -17.14 20.22
CA VAL A 431 -1.52 -15.79 20.23
C VAL A 431 -2.60 -14.77 20.52
N GLY A 432 -2.23 -13.69 21.18
CA GLY A 432 -3.12 -12.57 21.48
C GLY A 432 -2.71 -11.29 20.75
N SER A 433 -3.68 -10.44 20.46
CA SER A 433 -3.47 -9.09 19.94
C SER A 433 -4.25 -8.09 20.80
N ASP A 434 -3.62 -6.95 21.08
CA ASP A 434 -4.21 -5.82 21.79
C ASP A 434 -4.42 -4.61 20.86
N THR A 435 -4.15 -4.77 19.55
CA THR A 435 -4.07 -3.67 18.57
C THR A 435 -5.30 -3.57 17.66
N GLY A 436 -6.35 -4.34 17.89
CA GLY A 436 -7.58 -4.36 17.06
C GLY A 436 -8.38 -3.04 17.05
N SER A 437 -7.97 -2.05 17.87
CA SER A 437 -8.52 -0.69 17.83
C SER A 437 -7.39 0.34 17.81
N SER A 438 -7.57 1.42 17.06
CA SER A 438 -6.69 2.60 17.10
C SER A 438 -6.81 3.40 18.40
N THR A 439 -7.81 3.10 19.24
CA THR A 439 -8.13 3.81 20.47
C THR A 439 -7.39 3.20 21.64
N ARG A 440 -6.62 4.02 22.36
CA ARG A 440 -5.99 3.65 23.64
C ARG A 440 -7.01 3.72 24.78
N PHE A 441 -6.79 2.93 25.83
CA PHE A 441 -7.63 2.94 27.03
C PHE A 441 -9.13 2.76 26.72
N MET A 442 -9.46 1.78 25.90
CA MET A 442 -10.83 1.52 25.42
C MET A 442 -11.87 1.35 26.54
N TYR A 443 -11.41 1.13 27.77
CA TYR A 443 -12.28 1.00 28.95
C TYR A 443 -12.65 2.34 29.59
N MET A 444 -11.99 3.44 29.20
CA MET A 444 -12.29 4.77 29.74
C MET A 444 -13.48 5.39 28.99
N PRO A 445 -14.41 6.06 29.71
CA PRO A 445 -15.53 6.70 29.07
C PRO A 445 -15.06 7.82 28.12
N GLY A 446 -15.80 7.99 27.04
CA GLY A 446 -15.58 9.11 26.12
C GLY A 446 -15.86 10.45 26.83
N VAL A 447 -15.11 11.47 26.40
CA VAL A 447 -15.33 12.85 26.84
C VAL A 447 -16.26 13.56 25.88
N TRP A 448 -16.88 14.64 26.34
CA TRP A 448 -17.62 15.54 25.47
C TRP A 448 -16.67 16.22 24.48
N THR A 449 -17.00 16.11 23.20
CA THR A 449 -16.22 16.73 22.11
C THR A 449 -17.06 17.74 21.36
N GLN A 450 -16.41 18.77 20.84
CA GLN A 450 -17.06 19.74 19.97
C GLN A 450 -17.53 19.06 18.66
N ASN A 451 -18.76 19.29 18.26
CA ASN A 451 -19.37 18.71 17.07
C ASN A 451 -20.23 19.74 16.34
N GLY A 452 -19.59 20.56 15.53
CA GLY A 452 -20.27 21.57 14.73
C GLY A 452 -20.87 22.71 15.55
N THR A 453 -21.84 23.41 14.96
CA THR A 453 -22.52 24.56 15.52
C THR A 453 -24.04 24.33 15.46
N TYR A 454 -24.74 24.64 16.50
CA TYR A 454 -26.19 24.66 16.51
C TYR A 454 -26.66 26.09 16.37
N SER A 455 -27.50 26.38 15.39
CA SER A 455 -27.98 27.73 15.11
C SER A 455 -29.32 28.00 15.81
N PHE A 456 -29.39 29.06 16.61
CA PHE A 456 -30.58 29.56 17.26
C PHE A 456 -31.03 30.88 16.64
N GLY A 457 -32.34 31.03 16.46
CA GLY A 457 -32.93 32.23 15.88
C GLY A 457 -33.50 32.02 14.48
N VAL A 458 -34.59 32.71 14.17
CA VAL A 458 -35.32 32.56 12.91
C VAL A 458 -34.83 33.53 11.83
N SER A 459 -34.54 34.80 12.19
CA SER A 459 -34.21 35.83 11.23
C SER A 459 -32.72 36.14 11.10
N ASN A 460 -31.93 35.78 12.08
CA ASN A 460 -30.48 35.94 12.06
C ASN A 460 -29.84 34.87 12.97
N PRO A 461 -29.72 33.63 12.50
CA PRO A 461 -29.33 32.51 13.37
C PRO A 461 -27.91 32.70 13.89
N THR A 462 -27.77 32.72 15.22
CA THR A 462 -26.48 32.75 15.89
C THR A 462 -26.03 31.31 16.14
N GLY A 463 -24.87 30.96 15.62
CA GLY A 463 -24.28 29.64 15.83
C GLY A 463 -23.72 29.49 17.25
N SER A 464 -24.18 28.52 17.99
CA SER A 464 -23.62 28.11 19.29
C SER A 464 -22.88 26.80 19.14
N GLN A 465 -21.71 26.71 19.79
CA GLN A 465 -20.90 25.47 19.74
C GLN A 465 -21.70 24.28 20.29
N ALA A 466 -21.84 23.24 19.48
CA ALA A 466 -22.46 22.00 19.87
C ALA A 466 -21.42 21.03 20.46
N TYR A 467 -21.84 20.21 21.39
CA TYR A 467 -21.04 19.16 22.00
C TYR A 467 -21.79 17.83 21.89
N ILE A 468 -21.04 16.78 21.59
CA ILE A 468 -21.53 15.40 21.57
C ILE A 468 -20.75 14.57 22.57
N LEU A 469 -21.44 13.66 23.25
CA LEU A 469 -20.79 12.67 24.10
C LEU A 469 -19.96 11.72 23.22
N GLY A 470 -18.70 11.54 23.55
CA GLY A 470 -17.83 10.57 22.89
C GLY A 470 -18.29 9.12 23.18
N THR A 471 -17.75 8.19 22.42
CA THR A 471 -18.05 6.76 22.57
C THR A 471 -17.87 6.32 24.02
N PRO A 472 -18.84 5.64 24.64
CA PRO A 472 -18.72 5.08 25.99
C PRO A 472 -17.54 4.11 26.11
N GLY A 473 -16.91 4.05 27.29
CA GLY A 473 -15.87 3.08 27.54
C GLY A 473 -16.44 1.67 27.71
N ASN A 474 -15.66 0.67 27.30
CA ASN A 474 -16.02 -0.74 27.49
C ASN A 474 -15.00 -1.42 28.41
N THR A 475 -15.39 -1.69 29.66
CA THR A 475 -14.55 -2.35 30.68
C THR A 475 -14.34 -3.83 30.40
N ASP A 476 -15.16 -4.45 29.56
CA ASP A 476 -15.12 -5.88 29.25
C ASP A 476 -14.20 -6.21 28.05
N VAL A 477 -13.66 -5.18 27.38
CA VAL A 477 -12.71 -5.36 26.30
C VAL A 477 -11.51 -6.17 26.76
N SER A 478 -11.12 -7.15 25.94
CA SER A 478 -10.02 -8.06 26.19
C SER A 478 -9.23 -8.37 24.92
N TRP A 479 -8.26 -9.23 25.06
CA TRP A 479 -7.41 -9.67 23.95
C TRP A 479 -8.20 -10.37 22.84
N GLU A 480 -7.94 -9.98 21.60
CA GLU A 480 -8.25 -10.83 20.46
C GLU A 480 -7.34 -12.05 20.52
N THR A 481 -7.85 -13.23 20.22
CA THR A 481 -7.08 -14.46 20.26
C THR A 481 -7.14 -15.22 18.94
N ALA A 482 -6.00 -15.82 18.56
CA ALA A 482 -5.90 -16.72 17.42
C ALA A 482 -5.30 -18.06 17.84
N ASP A 483 -6.08 -19.13 17.70
CA ASP A 483 -5.62 -20.51 17.86
C ASP A 483 -5.09 -20.99 16.51
N LYS A 484 -3.79 -21.31 16.48
CA LYS A 484 -3.05 -21.70 15.29
C LYS A 484 -2.61 -23.15 15.39
N GLN A 485 -2.77 -23.87 14.29
CA GLN A 485 -2.28 -25.24 14.11
C GLN A 485 -1.43 -25.28 12.85
N ASN A 486 -0.31 -26.01 12.92
CA ASN A 486 0.54 -26.25 11.76
C ASN A 486 0.99 -27.71 11.75
N TYR A 487 0.93 -28.32 10.57
CA TYR A 487 1.34 -29.70 10.28
C TYR A 487 2.38 -29.62 9.17
N GLY A 488 3.61 -30.05 9.45
CA GLY A 488 4.71 -29.90 8.52
C GLY A 488 5.50 -31.20 8.30
N ILE A 489 6.04 -31.30 7.09
CA ILE A 489 6.97 -32.37 6.68
C ILE A 489 8.19 -31.70 6.05
N ASP A 490 9.37 -32.05 6.52
CA ASP A 490 10.65 -31.69 5.92
C ASP A 490 11.34 -32.96 5.40
N LEU A 491 11.65 -32.99 4.11
CA LEU A 491 12.24 -34.12 3.41
C LEU A 491 13.48 -33.68 2.64
N LYS A 492 14.58 -34.47 2.76
CA LYS A 492 15.72 -34.40 1.84
C LYS A 492 16.03 -35.77 1.30
N MET A 493 16.39 -35.83 0.02
CA MET A 493 16.60 -37.04 -0.72
C MET A 493 17.80 -36.93 -1.67
N LEU A 494 18.26 -38.11 -2.17
CA LEU A 494 19.25 -38.22 -3.24
C LEU A 494 20.59 -37.53 -2.87
N ASN A 495 21.12 -37.83 -1.69
CA ASN A 495 22.31 -37.18 -1.14
C ASN A 495 22.13 -35.67 -0.97
N ASN A 496 21.01 -35.27 -0.39
CA ASN A 496 20.59 -33.88 -0.15
C ASN A 496 20.40 -33.02 -1.43
N ARG A 497 20.33 -33.61 -2.61
CA ARG A 497 20.11 -32.86 -3.87
C ARG A 497 18.68 -32.33 -3.96
N LEU A 498 17.72 -33.13 -3.52
CA LEU A 498 16.31 -32.75 -3.47
C LEU A 498 15.91 -32.41 -2.03
N SER A 499 15.31 -31.22 -1.85
CA SER A 499 14.70 -30.81 -0.59
C SER A 499 13.23 -30.45 -0.81
N LEU A 500 12.35 -30.91 0.07
CA LEU A 500 10.92 -30.60 0.06
C LEU A 500 10.48 -30.24 1.47
N SER A 501 9.79 -29.12 1.63
CA SER A 501 9.07 -28.76 2.84
C SER A 501 7.62 -28.48 2.49
N VAL A 502 6.71 -29.09 3.21
CA VAL A 502 5.26 -28.89 3.06
C VAL A 502 4.67 -28.59 4.41
N ASP A 503 3.92 -27.49 4.50
CA ASP A 503 3.18 -27.08 5.67
C ASP A 503 1.72 -26.92 5.33
N TYR A 504 0.84 -27.40 6.20
CA TYR A 504 -0.58 -27.09 6.22
C TYR A 504 -0.89 -26.37 7.53
N PHE A 505 -1.54 -25.22 7.45
CA PHE A 505 -1.91 -24.45 8.63
C PHE A 505 -3.40 -24.16 8.69
N LYS A 506 -3.87 -24.00 9.93
CA LYS A 506 -5.23 -23.55 10.24
C LYS A 506 -5.16 -22.56 11.40
N GLU A 507 -5.91 -21.47 11.28
CA GLU A 507 -6.05 -20.45 12.31
C GLU A 507 -7.53 -20.19 12.57
N LYS A 508 -7.91 -20.12 13.84
CA LYS A 508 -9.22 -19.66 14.28
C LYS A 508 -9.01 -18.40 15.11
N ARG A 509 -9.42 -17.26 14.58
CA ARG A 509 -9.36 -16.00 15.29
C ARG A 509 -10.71 -15.67 15.89
N THR A 510 -10.75 -15.37 17.18
CA THR A 510 -11.95 -15.07 17.94
C THR A 510 -11.75 -13.83 18.81
N GLY A 511 -12.85 -13.23 19.24
CA GLY A 511 -12.78 -12.00 20.05
C GLY A 511 -12.22 -10.79 19.28
N ILE A 512 -12.35 -10.78 17.95
CA ILE A 512 -11.95 -9.62 17.14
C ILE A 512 -12.80 -8.43 17.55
N LEU A 513 -12.14 -7.30 17.79
CA LEU A 513 -12.80 -6.05 18.15
C LEU A 513 -13.46 -5.44 16.92
N ILE A 514 -14.78 -5.43 16.91
CA ILE A 514 -15.60 -4.83 15.86
C ILE A 514 -16.66 -3.91 16.45
N SER A 515 -17.05 -2.89 15.67
CA SER A 515 -18.19 -2.05 16.01
C SER A 515 -19.48 -2.85 15.85
N PRO A 516 -20.41 -2.79 16.81
CA PRO A 516 -21.72 -3.40 16.66
C PRO A 516 -22.54 -2.64 15.61
N ASN A 517 -22.89 -3.32 14.50
CA ASN A 517 -23.62 -2.74 13.36
C ASN A 517 -25.13 -3.02 13.43
N SER A 518 -25.55 -4.06 14.17
CA SER A 518 -26.97 -4.44 14.31
C SER A 518 -27.74 -3.57 15.31
N THR A 519 -27.11 -2.58 15.90
CA THR A 519 -27.71 -1.73 16.93
C THR A 519 -28.56 -0.62 16.30
N PRO A 520 -29.79 -0.40 16.78
CA PRO A 520 -30.68 0.64 16.27
C PRO A 520 -30.08 2.05 16.44
N SER A 521 -30.23 2.90 15.43
CA SER A 521 -29.70 4.30 15.41
C SER A 521 -30.33 5.22 16.49
N ILE A 522 -31.41 4.80 17.10
CA ILE A 522 -32.08 5.56 18.18
C ILE A 522 -31.19 5.78 19.42
N ILE A 523 -30.10 5.01 19.55
CA ILE A 523 -29.16 5.16 20.66
C ILE A 523 -28.42 6.52 20.59
N ALA A 524 -28.34 7.16 19.42
CA ALA A 524 -27.83 8.50 19.20
C ALA A 524 -26.37 8.73 19.66
N THR A 525 -25.63 7.68 20.02
CA THR A 525 -24.19 7.74 20.35
C THR A 525 -23.45 6.58 19.70
N GLY A 526 -22.16 6.77 19.38
CA GLY A 526 -21.32 5.68 18.93
C GLY A 526 -21.15 4.62 20.02
N LEU A 527 -21.32 3.35 19.66
CA LEU A 527 -21.08 2.25 20.60
C LEU A 527 -19.60 1.87 20.62
N PRO A 528 -19.07 1.40 21.76
CA PRO A 528 -17.72 0.90 21.83
C PRO A 528 -17.58 -0.40 21.06
N ASN A 529 -16.37 -0.69 20.59
CA ASN A 529 -16.04 -1.98 19.99
C ASN A 529 -16.24 -3.13 21.00
N LEU A 530 -16.72 -4.26 20.50
CA LEU A 530 -16.96 -5.49 21.25
C LEU A 530 -16.07 -6.62 20.71
N ASN A 531 -15.65 -7.53 21.60
CA ASN A 531 -14.87 -8.72 21.25
C ASN A 531 -15.75 -9.86 20.68
N ILE A 532 -16.47 -9.61 19.59
CA ILE A 532 -17.46 -10.54 19.04
C ILE A 532 -17.10 -11.12 17.67
N GLY A 533 -16.19 -10.49 16.90
CA GLY A 533 -15.81 -10.92 15.57
C GLY A 533 -15.09 -12.27 15.56
N LYS A 534 -15.31 -13.06 14.51
CA LYS A 534 -14.69 -14.39 14.30
C LYS A 534 -14.29 -14.56 12.84
N VAL A 535 -13.04 -15.00 12.61
CA VAL A 535 -12.50 -15.31 11.28
C VAL A 535 -11.71 -16.60 11.35
N ASP A 536 -11.97 -17.52 10.43
CA ASP A 536 -11.14 -18.70 10.21
C ASP A 536 -10.17 -18.43 9.05
N ASN A 537 -8.96 -18.99 9.12
CA ASN A 537 -7.98 -18.95 8.03
C ASN A 537 -7.32 -20.32 7.89
N HIS A 538 -7.05 -20.76 6.65
CA HIS A 538 -6.33 -21.98 6.38
C HIS A 538 -5.51 -21.84 5.09
N GLY A 539 -4.49 -22.65 4.98
CA GLY A 539 -3.65 -22.66 3.81
C GLY A 539 -2.57 -23.72 3.85
N TYR A 540 -1.75 -23.70 2.81
CA TYR A 540 -0.58 -24.57 2.71
C TYR A 540 0.59 -23.82 2.08
N GLU A 541 1.78 -24.28 2.43
CA GLU A 541 3.05 -23.77 1.91
C GLU A 541 3.88 -24.94 1.41
N ILE A 542 4.46 -24.79 0.24
CA ILE A 542 5.32 -25.80 -0.39
C ILE A 542 6.62 -25.14 -0.80
N SER A 543 7.74 -25.72 -0.40
CA SER A 543 9.07 -25.33 -0.87
C SER A 543 9.78 -26.54 -1.44
N LEU A 544 10.23 -26.46 -2.68
CA LEU A 544 10.95 -27.49 -3.40
C LEU A 544 12.30 -26.94 -3.82
N GLY A 545 13.38 -27.63 -3.49
CA GLY A 545 14.74 -27.25 -3.86
C GLY A 545 15.46 -28.41 -4.53
N TRP A 546 16.21 -28.10 -5.56
CA TRP A 546 17.13 -29.00 -6.22
C TRP A 546 18.51 -28.33 -6.31
N ASP A 547 19.57 -29.04 -5.92
CA ASP A 547 20.95 -28.58 -5.97
C ASP A 547 21.87 -29.71 -6.35
N HIS A 548 22.63 -29.59 -7.43
CA HIS A 548 23.52 -30.64 -7.87
C HIS A 548 24.72 -30.10 -8.66
N THR A 549 25.86 -30.72 -8.43
CA THR A 549 27.08 -30.53 -9.23
C THR A 549 27.39 -31.80 -10.01
N LEU A 550 27.44 -31.69 -11.34
CA LEU A 550 27.80 -32.76 -12.25
C LEU A 550 29.31 -33.06 -12.19
N ASN A 551 29.75 -34.25 -12.60
CA ASN A 551 31.15 -34.64 -12.60
C ASN A 551 32.04 -33.78 -13.49
N ASN A 552 31.48 -33.10 -14.50
CA ASN A 552 32.17 -32.15 -15.36
C ASN A 552 32.34 -30.72 -14.75
N GLY A 553 31.88 -30.53 -13.51
CA GLY A 553 32.00 -29.25 -12.78
C GLY A 553 30.87 -28.25 -13.01
N ILE A 554 29.83 -28.62 -13.76
CA ILE A 554 28.62 -27.78 -13.87
C ILE A 554 27.82 -27.93 -12.56
N HIS A 555 27.66 -26.83 -11.85
CA HIS A 555 26.73 -26.71 -10.73
C HIS A 555 25.41 -26.09 -11.21
N TYR A 556 24.27 -26.68 -10.88
CA TYR A 556 22.96 -26.14 -11.19
C TYR A 556 21.99 -26.32 -10.03
N TYR A 557 21.10 -25.36 -9.88
CA TYR A 557 20.10 -25.36 -8.83
C TYR A 557 18.75 -24.81 -9.33
N ALA A 558 17.67 -25.28 -8.69
CA ALA A 558 16.32 -24.77 -8.90
C ALA A 558 15.58 -24.79 -7.56
N ASN A 559 14.96 -23.67 -7.19
CA ASN A 559 14.12 -23.60 -6.01
C ASN A 559 12.78 -23.00 -6.40
N ALA A 560 11.71 -23.65 -5.97
CA ALA A 560 10.35 -23.19 -6.14
C ALA A 560 9.65 -23.10 -4.79
N ASN A 561 8.85 -22.08 -4.58
CA ASN A 561 7.99 -21.97 -3.42
C ASN A 561 6.59 -21.53 -3.86
N MET A 562 5.59 -21.97 -3.13
CA MET A 562 4.19 -21.60 -3.32
C MET A 562 3.51 -21.56 -1.96
N SER A 563 2.73 -20.51 -1.72
CA SER A 563 1.82 -20.43 -0.58
C SER A 563 0.40 -20.18 -1.06
N PHE A 564 -0.54 -20.81 -0.40
CA PHE A 564 -1.97 -20.54 -0.52
C PHE A 564 -2.54 -20.23 0.84
N ALA A 565 -3.33 -19.17 0.95
CA ALA A 565 -4.04 -18.81 2.17
C ALA A 565 -5.43 -18.25 1.84
N ARG A 566 -6.46 -18.74 2.52
CA ARG A 566 -7.81 -18.21 2.40
C ARG A 566 -8.45 -18.07 3.77
N ASN A 567 -8.98 -16.89 4.04
CA ASN A 567 -9.76 -16.62 5.23
C ASN A 567 -11.26 -16.66 4.95
N LYS A 568 -12.04 -16.82 6.01
CA LYS A 568 -13.50 -16.82 5.99
C LYS A 568 -14.04 -16.09 7.21
N ILE A 569 -14.88 -15.10 7.00
CA ILE A 569 -15.62 -14.43 8.06
C ILE A 569 -16.66 -15.43 8.60
N ILE A 570 -16.57 -15.75 9.89
CA ILE A 570 -17.51 -16.63 10.57
C ILE A 570 -18.59 -15.80 11.25
N TYR A 571 -18.22 -14.63 11.80
CA TYR A 571 -19.13 -13.70 12.43
C TYR A 571 -18.57 -12.27 12.44
N MET A 572 -19.38 -11.28 12.09
CA MET A 572 -18.99 -9.88 12.06
C MET A 572 -20.08 -8.88 12.47
N ASP A 573 -21.16 -9.34 13.13
CA ASP A 573 -22.34 -8.52 13.49
C ASP A 573 -22.94 -7.80 12.26
N GLU A 574 -23.06 -8.53 11.16
CA GLU A 574 -23.65 -8.03 9.92
C GLU A 574 -25.15 -7.87 10.06
N VAL A 575 -25.67 -6.70 9.67
CA VAL A 575 -27.13 -6.51 9.56
C VAL A 575 -27.64 -7.49 8.51
N PRO A 576 -28.70 -8.27 8.80
CA PRO A 576 -29.22 -9.20 7.81
C PRO A 576 -29.60 -8.50 6.50
N ASN A 577 -28.96 -8.91 5.42
CA ASN A 577 -29.29 -8.42 4.10
C ASN A 577 -30.54 -9.15 3.56
N LYS A 578 -31.24 -8.51 2.64
CA LYS A 578 -32.44 -9.07 2.00
C LYS A 578 -32.11 -10.35 1.19
N TYR A 579 -30.94 -10.43 0.61
CA TYR A 579 -30.49 -11.54 -0.22
C TYR A 579 -29.10 -12.04 0.20
N ASP A 580 -28.89 -13.36 0.14
CA ASP A 580 -27.65 -14.01 0.59
C ASP A 580 -26.41 -13.57 -0.20
N TYR A 581 -26.56 -13.23 -1.49
CA TYR A 581 -25.43 -12.79 -2.32
C TYR A 581 -24.88 -11.42 -1.93
N MET A 582 -25.60 -10.66 -1.10
CA MET A 582 -25.14 -9.39 -0.53
C MET A 582 -24.27 -9.59 0.71
N ASN A 583 -24.37 -10.75 1.38
CA ASN A 583 -23.69 -11.01 2.64
C ASN A 583 -22.17 -11.02 2.50
N GLN A 584 -21.48 -10.41 3.46
CA GLN A 584 -20.04 -10.51 3.63
C GLN A 584 -19.66 -11.73 4.48
N THR A 585 -20.47 -12.05 5.49
CA THR A 585 -20.31 -13.25 6.32
C THR A 585 -20.30 -14.50 5.46
N GLY A 586 -19.35 -15.39 5.70
CA GLY A 586 -19.13 -16.58 4.86
C GLY A 586 -18.15 -16.37 3.71
N GLY A 587 -17.79 -15.12 3.37
CA GLY A 587 -16.74 -14.75 2.42
C GLY A 587 -15.40 -14.46 3.09
N SER A 588 -14.39 -14.11 2.27
CA SER A 588 -13.11 -13.63 2.79
C SER A 588 -13.22 -12.15 3.23
N THR A 589 -12.36 -11.74 4.18
CA THR A 589 -12.20 -10.33 4.54
C THR A 589 -11.69 -9.54 3.34
N GLU A 590 -12.03 -8.25 3.25
CA GLU A 590 -11.59 -7.36 2.16
C GLU A 590 -12.08 -7.81 0.75
N ARG A 591 -13.05 -8.69 0.67
CA ARG A 591 -13.69 -9.05 -0.59
C ARG A 591 -14.51 -7.86 -1.09
N PRO A 592 -14.52 -7.56 -2.41
CA PRO A 592 -15.34 -6.47 -2.94
C PRO A 592 -16.83 -6.65 -2.63
N THR A 593 -17.44 -5.60 -2.10
CA THR A 593 -18.85 -5.53 -1.71
C THR A 593 -19.58 -4.49 -2.54
N ASN A 594 -20.90 -4.54 -2.58
CA ASN A 594 -21.73 -3.58 -3.33
C ASN A 594 -21.37 -3.52 -4.82
N VAL A 595 -21.19 -4.67 -5.48
CA VAL A 595 -20.70 -4.80 -6.85
C VAL A 595 -21.84 -5.28 -7.76
N TYR A 596 -22.16 -4.52 -8.79
CA TYR A 596 -23.07 -5.00 -9.86
C TYR A 596 -22.38 -6.06 -10.72
N LYS A 597 -23.13 -7.06 -11.12
CA LYS A 597 -22.69 -8.03 -12.13
C LYS A 597 -22.88 -7.45 -13.54
N TYR A 598 -21.79 -6.99 -14.16
CA TYR A 598 -21.80 -6.50 -15.55
C TYR A 598 -22.08 -7.66 -16.51
N LEU A 599 -22.97 -7.44 -17.48
CA LEU A 599 -23.31 -8.38 -18.53
C LEU A 599 -22.66 -7.98 -19.87
N ARG A 600 -23.02 -6.81 -20.37
CA ARG A 600 -22.56 -6.24 -21.65
C ARG A 600 -22.91 -4.75 -21.72
N LEU A 601 -22.60 -4.11 -22.81
CA LEU A 601 -23.12 -2.78 -23.12
C LEU A 601 -24.49 -2.91 -23.82
N TYR A 602 -25.42 -2.00 -23.48
CA TYR A 602 -26.67 -1.92 -24.18
C TYR A 602 -26.45 -1.64 -25.69
N GLN A 603 -27.22 -2.29 -26.55
CA GLN A 603 -27.21 -2.12 -28.00
C GLN A 603 -28.49 -1.44 -28.45
N TYR A 604 -28.51 -0.87 -29.67
CA TYR A 604 -29.73 -0.28 -30.25
C TYR A 604 -30.90 -1.27 -30.31
N SER A 605 -30.64 -2.56 -30.49
CA SER A 605 -31.67 -3.63 -30.48
C SER A 605 -32.38 -3.81 -29.13
N ASP A 606 -31.80 -3.29 -28.05
CA ASP A 606 -32.41 -3.34 -26.72
C ASP A 606 -33.45 -2.24 -26.49
N PHE A 607 -33.59 -1.32 -27.43
CA PHE A 607 -34.48 -0.17 -27.33
C PHE A 607 -35.57 -0.19 -28.42
N THR A 608 -36.70 0.39 -28.08
CA THR A 608 -37.79 0.73 -28.97
C THR A 608 -37.94 2.24 -29.03
N LYS A 609 -38.67 2.74 -30.05
CA LYS A 609 -39.01 4.17 -30.10
C LYS A 609 -40.41 4.38 -29.55
N ASP A 610 -40.55 5.36 -28.66
CA ASP A 610 -41.86 5.81 -28.20
C ASP A 610 -42.63 6.63 -29.26
N ALA A 611 -43.80 7.13 -28.89
CA ALA A 611 -44.65 7.94 -29.78
C ALA A 611 -43.99 9.27 -30.22
N ASN A 612 -42.99 9.74 -29.48
CA ASN A 612 -42.21 10.96 -29.78
C ASN A 612 -40.91 10.66 -30.55
N GLY A 613 -40.64 9.37 -30.85
CA GLY A 613 -39.44 8.92 -31.55
C GLY A 613 -38.21 8.77 -30.58
N GLU A 614 -38.38 8.94 -29.29
CA GLU A 614 -37.34 8.76 -28.29
C GLU A 614 -37.03 7.27 -28.05
N LEU A 615 -35.75 6.97 -27.78
CA LEU A 615 -35.34 5.62 -27.44
C LEU A 615 -35.76 5.29 -26.00
N VAL A 616 -36.52 4.21 -25.86
CA VAL A 616 -36.97 3.66 -24.58
C VAL A 616 -36.50 2.21 -24.50
N LEU A 617 -35.93 1.83 -23.37
CA LEU A 617 -35.49 0.45 -23.14
C LEU A 617 -36.68 -0.50 -23.28
N ASN A 618 -36.46 -1.64 -23.94
CA ASN A 618 -37.49 -2.65 -24.13
C ASN A 618 -38.01 -3.14 -22.77
N PRO A 619 -39.34 -3.08 -22.53
CA PRO A 619 -39.93 -3.50 -21.24
C PRO A 619 -39.69 -4.98 -20.87
N SER A 620 -39.32 -5.81 -21.84
CA SER A 620 -38.96 -7.21 -21.57
C SER A 620 -37.59 -7.40 -20.96
N LEU A 621 -36.77 -6.35 -20.92
CA LEU A 621 -35.45 -6.35 -20.27
C LEU A 621 -35.57 -5.75 -18.85
N PRO A 622 -34.72 -6.18 -17.90
CA PRO A 622 -34.66 -5.55 -16.59
C PRO A 622 -34.46 -4.05 -16.67
N GLN A 623 -35.25 -3.29 -15.94
CA GLN A 623 -35.33 -1.84 -16.00
C GLN A 623 -34.39 -1.23 -14.95
N PRO A 624 -33.30 -0.52 -15.33
CA PRO A 624 -32.46 0.15 -14.36
C PRO A 624 -33.17 1.34 -13.70
N SER A 625 -32.75 1.66 -12.47
CA SER A 625 -33.28 2.80 -11.70
C SER A 625 -32.97 4.17 -12.32
N VAL A 626 -32.17 4.21 -13.40
CA VAL A 626 -31.79 5.41 -14.15
C VAL A 626 -32.09 5.23 -15.65
N LYS A 627 -32.29 6.33 -16.36
CA LYS A 627 -32.46 6.27 -17.82
C LYS A 627 -31.14 5.88 -18.48
N VAL A 628 -31.16 4.84 -19.28
CA VAL A 628 -29.99 4.32 -20.02
C VAL A 628 -30.19 4.47 -21.52
N TYR A 629 -29.09 4.37 -22.27
CA TYR A 629 -29.04 4.52 -23.72
C TYR A 629 -28.12 3.45 -24.34
N PRO A 630 -28.14 3.24 -25.66
CA PRO A 630 -27.16 2.38 -26.31
C PRO A 630 -25.73 2.77 -25.95
N GLY A 631 -24.91 1.79 -25.59
CA GLY A 631 -23.54 1.99 -25.12
C GLY A 631 -23.36 2.17 -23.62
N ASP A 632 -24.42 2.27 -22.83
CA ASP A 632 -24.33 2.25 -21.38
C ASP A 632 -24.15 0.82 -20.85
N ALA A 633 -23.63 0.68 -19.62
CA ALA A 633 -23.43 -0.61 -18.98
C ALA A 633 -24.76 -1.29 -18.62
N MET A 634 -24.91 -2.56 -18.98
CA MET A 634 -26.02 -3.42 -18.61
C MET A 634 -25.60 -4.28 -17.42
N TYR A 635 -26.32 -4.20 -16.32
CA TYR A 635 -26.11 -5.03 -15.14
C TYR A 635 -27.21 -6.10 -15.00
N ALA A 636 -26.87 -7.17 -14.30
CA ALA A 636 -27.80 -8.28 -14.05
C ALA A 636 -28.82 -7.90 -12.98
N ASP A 637 -30.06 -8.24 -13.22
CA ASP A 637 -31.11 -8.40 -12.22
C ASP A 637 -30.83 -9.73 -11.51
N LEU A 638 -30.43 -9.67 -10.24
CA LEU A 638 -30.04 -10.86 -9.46
C LEU A 638 -31.20 -11.43 -8.65
N ASN A 639 -32.18 -10.61 -8.30
CA ASN A 639 -33.33 -11.01 -7.52
C ASN A 639 -34.52 -11.44 -8.40
N GLY A 640 -34.53 -11.11 -9.71
CA GLY A 640 -35.52 -11.50 -10.70
C GLY A 640 -36.80 -10.67 -10.64
N ASP A 641 -36.78 -9.45 -10.13
CA ASP A 641 -37.96 -8.57 -10.01
C ASP A 641 -38.16 -7.65 -11.22
N ASN A 642 -37.31 -7.77 -12.23
CA ASN A 642 -37.25 -6.97 -13.47
C ASN A 642 -36.85 -5.50 -13.25
N ILE A 643 -36.25 -5.17 -12.10
CA ILE A 643 -35.65 -3.87 -11.77
C ILE A 643 -34.17 -4.08 -11.49
N VAL A 644 -33.33 -3.18 -11.93
CA VAL A 644 -31.91 -3.21 -11.56
C VAL A 644 -31.62 -2.04 -10.64
N ASP A 645 -31.44 -2.35 -9.36
CA ASP A 645 -31.24 -1.34 -8.32
C ASP A 645 -30.22 -1.78 -7.25
N GLY A 646 -30.32 -1.21 -6.02
CA GLY A 646 -29.43 -1.53 -4.90
C GLY A 646 -29.52 -3.00 -4.45
N ASP A 647 -30.64 -3.66 -4.69
CA ASP A 647 -30.87 -5.06 -4.31
C ASP A 647 -30.10 -6.05 -5.20
N ASP A 648 -29.60 -5.61 -6.38
CA ASP A 648 -28.79 -6.43 -7.31
C ASP A 648 -27.28 -6.30 -7.10
N ARG A 649 -26.86 -5.67 -6.02
CA ARG A 649 -25.46 -5.55 -5.67
C ARG A 649 -25.01 -6.76 -4.87
N MET A 650 -23.92 -7.37 -5.28
CA MET A 650 -23.39 -8.60 -4.68
C MET A 650 -22.03 -8.38 -4.02
N THR A 651 -21.67 -9.29 -3.14
CA THR A 651 -20.30 -9.48 -2.64
C THR A 651 -19.61 -10.53 -3.52
N THR A 652 -18.51 -10.18 -4.20
CA THR A 652 -17.92 -11.05 -5.22
C THR A 652 -16.41 -10.86 -5.39
N GLY A 653 -15.77 -11.74 -6.17
CA GLY A 653 -14.37 -11.66 -6.52
C GLY A 653 -13.41 -12.11 -5.41
N TYR A 654 -12.13 -11.82 -5.59
CA TYR A 654 -11.07 -12.02 -4.61
C TYR A 654 -10.73 -10.70 -3.92
N SER A 655 -10.08 -10.77 -2.76
CA SER A 655 -9.56 -9.58 -2.09
C SER A 655 -8.37 -8.97 -2.86
N GLU A 656 -7.95 -7.77 -2.48
CA GLU A 656 -6.72 -7.15 -2.99
C GLU A 656 -5.45 -7.86 -2.48
N ARG A 657 -5.58 -8.78 -1.54
CA ARG A 657 -4.50 -9.66 -1.08
C ARG A 657 -4.59 -10.98 -1.82
N PRO A 658 -3.53 -11.37 -2.54
CA PRO A 658 -3.56 -12.62 -3.31
C PRO A 658 -3.69 -13.85 -2.41
N GLU A 659 -4.48 -14.83 -2.84
CA GLU A 659 -4.58 -16.11 -2.15
C GLU A 659 -3.39 -17.01 -2.48
N TYR A 660 -2.86 -16.95 -3.71
CA TYR A 660 -1.67 -17.67 -4.13
C TYR A 660 -0.52 -16.69 -4.35
N VAL A 661 0.62 -17.01 -3.75
CA VAL A 661 1.90 -16.36 -4.02
C VAL A 661 2.93 -17.44 -4.33
N PHE A 662 3.69 -17.27 -5.39
CA PHE A 662 4.69 -18.24 -5.81
C PHE A 662 5.98 -17.57 -6.28
N GLY A 663 7.07 -18.27 -6.12
CA GLY A 663 8.39 -17.88 -6.57
C GLY A 663 9.17 -19.04 -7.14
N PHE A 664 10.03 -18.72 -8.06
CA PHE A 664 11.00 -19.66 -8.61
C PHE A 664 12.35 -18.93 -8.76
N ASN A 665 13.41 -19.57 -8.32
CA ASN A 665 14.76 -19.16 -8.68
C ASN A 665 15.57 -20.36 -9.17
N GLY A 666 16.37 -20.14 -10.18
CA GLY A 666 17.20 -21.18 -10.73
C GLY A 666 18.44 -20.59 -11.40
N GLY A 667 19.46 -21.41 -11.52
CA GLY A 667 20.69 -20.97 -12.13
C GLY A 667 21.70 -22.10 -12.31
N PHE A 668 22.79 -21.74 -12.96
CA PHE A 668 23.94 -22.64 -13.09
C PHE A 668 25.26 -21.88 -13.07
N SER A 669 26.32 -22.55 -12.70
CA SER A 669 27.69 -22.05 -12.79
C SER A 669 28.61 -23.07 -13.43
N TYR A 670 29.50 -22.60 -14.29
CA TYR A 670 30.49 -23.42 -14.98
C TYR A 670 31.72 -22.58 -15.39
N LYS A 671 32.91 -22.98 -14.96
CA LYS A 671 34.19 -22.36 -15.35
C LYS A 671 34.21 -20.82 -15.27
N GLY A 672 33.64 -20.26 -14.19
CA GLY A 672 33.59 -18.81 -13.98
C GLY A 672 32.37 -18.11 -14.58
N PHE A 673 31.60 -18.79 -15.43
CA PHE A 673 30.31 -18.28 -15.89
C PHE A 673 29.22 -18.61 -14.88
N ASN A 674 28.42 -17.62 -14.49
CA ASN A 674 27.28 -17.78 -13.57
C ASN A 674 26.04 -17.19 -14.22
N PHE A 675 24.98 -17.98 -14.29
CA PHE A 675 23.66 -17.54 -14.71
C PHE A 675 22.66 -17.78 -13.59
N SER A 676 21.81 -16.80 -13.32
CA SER A 676 20.71 -16.96 -12.39
C SER A 676 19.49 -16.18 -12.87
N MET A 677 18.29 -16.71 -12.57
CA MET A 677 17.02 -16.04 -12.83
C MET A 677 16.12 -16.19 -11.62
N GLN A 678 15.29 -15.19 -11.39
CA GLN A 678 14.30 -15.19 -10.33
C GLN A 678 12.94 -14.75 -10.88
N TRP A 679 11.93 -15.55 -10.56
CA TRP A 679 10.54 -15.27 -10.90
C TRP A 679 9.71 -15.11 -9.63
N SER A 680 8.72 -14.23 -9.67
CA SER A 680 7.70 -14.13 -8.63
C SER A 680 6.35 -13.88 -9.26
N GLY A 681 5.29 -14.40 -8.65
CA GLY A 681 3.94 -14.22 -9.14
C GLY A 681 2.91 -14.32 -8.03
N ALA A 682 1.73 -13.82 -8.32
CA ALA A 682 0.57 -13.92 -7.46
C ALA A 682 -0.68 -14.10 -8.32
N THR A 683 -1.68 -14.82 -7.78
CA THR A 683 -2.97 -15.01 -8.45
C THR A 683 -4.10 -15.13 -7.43
N HIS A 684 -5.35 -15.18 -7.90
CA HIS A 684 -6.54 -15.01 -7.08
C HIS A 684 -6.51 -13.68 -6.30
N VAL A 685 -6.35 -12.60 -7.04
CA VAL A 685 -6.30 -11.24 -6.53
C VAL A 685 -7.07 -10.33 -7.48
N ASN A 686 -7.95 -9.51 -6.94
CA ASN A 686 -8.67 -8.52 -7.71
C ASN A 686 -8.34 -7.09 -7.25
N LYS A 687 -8.45 -6.15 -8.16
CA LYS A 687 -8.34 -4.72 -7.89
C LYS A 687 -9.54 -4.01 -8.48
N MET A 688 -10.31 -3.33 -7.64
CA MET A 688 -11.32 -2.40 -8.12
C MET A 688 -10.62 -1.14 -8.61
N LEU A 689 -10.82 -0.77 -9.86
CA LEU A 689 -10.27 0.47 -10.38
C LEU A 689 -10.86 1.67 -9.61
N GLN A 690 -10.05 2.67 -9.35
CA GLN A 690 -10.52 3.95 -8.77
C GLN A 690 -11.38 4.70 -9.78
N VAL A 691 -12.22 5.61 -9.32
CA VAL A 691 -13.18 6.36 -10.15
C VAL A 691 -12.49 7.09 -11.30
N GLU A 692 -11.30 7.62 -11.09
CA GLU A 692 -10.48 8.31 -12.09
C GLU A 692 -10.15 7.44 -13.32
N TYR A 693 -10.18 6.12 -13.15
CA TYR A 693 -9.94 5.15 -14.23
C TYR A 693 -11.24 4.60 -14.84
N ARG A 694 -12.40 5.04 -14.38
CA ARG A 694 -13.70 4.54 -14.87
C ARG A 694 -14.48 5.57 -15.67
N ILE A 695 -14.14 6.84 -15.51
CA ILE A 695 -14.86 7.97 -16.09
C ILE A 695 -13.98 8.66 -17.12
N PRO A 696 -14.44 8.79 -18.40
CA PRO A 696 -13.65 9.42 -19.46
C PRO A 696 -13.27 10.88 -19.19
N PHE A 697 -14.19 11.69 -18.66
CA PHE A 697 -14.05 13.14 -18.49
C PHE A 697 -14.39 13.55 -17.07
N THR A 698 -13.64 13.07 -16.07
CA THR A 698 -13.90 13.45 -14.69
C THR A 698 -13.86 14.97 -14.47
N ASN A 699 -14.64 15.46 -13.50
CA ASN A 699 -14.70 16.86 -13.13
C ASN A 699 -15.12 17.79 -14.31
N ALA A 700 -16.19 17.43 -15.02
CA ALA A 700 -16.76 18.20 -16.14
C ALA A 700 -15.71 18.52 -17.22
N GLY A 701 -14.91 17.53 -17.61
CA GLY A 701 -13.89 17.69 -18.68
C GLY A 701 -12.62 18.41 -18.27
N LYS A 702 -12.46 18.78 -16.99
CA LYS A 702 -11.26 19.46 -16.49
C LYS A 702 -10.10 18.50 -16.18
N ARG A 703 -10.17 17.25 -16.66
CA ARG A 703 -9.14 16.21 -16.53
C ARG A 703 -8.89 15.52 -17.85
N GLY A 704 -7.68 14.99 -18.04
CA GLY A 704 -7.28 14.31 -19.26
C GLY A 704 -8.10 13.04 -19.56
N LEU A 705 -8.11 12.64 -20.82
CA LEU A 705 -8.76 11.42 -21.29
C LEU A 705 -7.75 10.28 -21.36
N LEU A 706 -8.07 9.15 -20.75
CA LEU A 706 -7.25 7.95 -20.86
C LEU A 706 -7.42 7.28 -22.22
N ASP A 707 -6.30 6.85 -22.80
CA ASP A 707 -6.22 6.34 -24.16
C ASP A 707 -7.15 5.13 -24.45
N TYR A 708 -7.34 4.26 -23.45
CA TYR A 708 -8.22 3.09 -23.63
C TYR A 708 -9.70 3.45 -23.79
N PHE A 709 -10.17 4.60 -23.25
CA PHE A 709 -11.53 5.06 -23.51
C PHE A 709 -11.70 5.46 -24.97
N TYR A 710 -10.74 6.20 -25.52
CA TYR A 710 -10.78 6.59 -26.91
C TYR A 710 -10.71 5.41 -27.87
N LYS A 711 -9.82 4.44 -27.57
CA LYS A 711 -9.57 3.27 -28.43
C LYS A 711 -10.62 2.17 -28.29
N GLN A 712 -11.21 1.98 -27.11
CA GLN A 712 -12.04 0.83 -26.77
C GLN A 712 -13.40 1.22 -26.16
N GLY A 713 -13.70 2.50 -26.09
CA GLY A 713 -15.02 3.00 -25.69
C GLY A 713 -16.06 2.74 -26.77
N TRP A 714 -17.30 2.70 -26.34
CA TRP A 714 -18.44 2.53 -27.27
C TRP A 714 -18.64 3.77 -28.14
N THR A 715 -18.80 3.54 -29.44
CA THR A 715 -19.21 4.51 -30.46
C THR A 715 -20.20 3.86 -31.40
N GLU A 716 -20.95 4.65 -32.17
CA GLU A 716 -21.87 4.12 -33.19
C GLU A 716 -21.16 3.25 -34.23
N GLU A 717 -19.89 3.52 -34.50
CA GLU A 717 -19.06 2.77 -35.48
C GLU A 717 -18.45 1.50 -34.86
N ASN A 718 -18.31 1.44 -33.49
CA ASN A 718 -17.70 0.33 -32.78
C ASN A 718 -18.61 -0.24 -31.68
N GLN A 719 -19.85 -0.56 -32.02
CA GLN A 719 -20.84 -1.02 -31.04
C GLN A 719 -20.49 -2.38 -30.42
N LEU A 720 -20.08 -3.35 -31.25
CA LEU A 720 -19.83 -4.73 -30.83
C LEU A 720 -18.40 -4.97 -30.35
N GLY A 721 -17.44 -4.14 -30.79
CA GLY A 721 -16.04 -4.24 -30.41
C GLY A 721 -15.68 -3.47 -29.11
N ALA A 722 -16.59 -2.65 -28.63
CA ALA A 722 -16.37 -1.80 -27.48
C ALA A 722 -16.25 -2.61 -26.18
N LYS A 723 -15.28 -2.25 -25.35
CA LYS A 723 -15.05 -2.86 -24.04
C LYS A 723 -15.49 -1.96 -22.87
N TYR A 724 -15.66 -0.66 -23.13
CA TYR A 724 -16.00 0.34 -22.13
C TYR A 724 -17.25 1.12 -22.56
N PRO A 725 -18.03 1.62 -21.59
CA PRO A 725 -19.25 2.36 -21.90
C PRO A 725 -19.01 3.61 -22.75
N ARG A 726 -20.09 4.12 -23.34
CA ARG A 726 -20.09 5.38 -24.05
C ARG A 726 -19.69 6.55 -23.13
N ALA A 727 -19.09 7.57 -23.70
CA ALA A 727 -18.88 8.82 -22.98
C ALA A 727 -20.18 9.63 -22.97
N ALA A 728 -20.76 9.86 -21.80
CA ALA A 728 -21.94 10.68 -21.60
C ALA A 728 -22.04 11.11 -20.15
N GLU A 729 -22.33 12.38 -19.89
CA GLU A 729 -22.49 12.90 -18.52
C GLU A 729 -23.76 12.37 -17.86
N THR A 730 -24.81 12.21 -18.65
CA THR A 730 -26.14 11.72 -18.21
C THR A 730 -26.09 10.31 -17.62
N SER A 731 -25.16 9.47 -18.04
CA SER A 731 -24.99 8.08 -17.54
C SER A 731 -23.63 7.84 -16.86
N GLU A 732 -22.86 8.88 -16.58
CA GLU A 732 -21.51 8.75 -15.99
C GLU A 732 -21.53 8.00 -14.65
N THR A 733 -22.45 8.35 -13.76
CA THR A 733 -22.58 7.70 -12.45
C THR A 733 -22.90 6.21 -12.62
N TRP A 734 -23.89 5.87 -13.48
CA TRP A 734 -24.28 4.49 -13.73
C TRP A 734 -23.13 3.67 -14.34
N ASN A 735 -22.49 4.19 -15.37
CA ASN A 735 -21.40 3.52 -16.06
C ASN A 735 -20.14 3.32 -15.20
N SER A 736 -19.96 4.15 -14.18
CA SER A 736 -18.81 4.09 -13.25
C SER A 736 -19.09 3.35 -11.95
N GLU A 737 -20.29 2.80 -11.76
CA GLU A 737 -20.65 2.03 -10.56
C GLU A 737 -19.68 0.87 -10.31
N ASN A 738 -19.53 0.53 -9.02
CA ASN A 738 -18.78 -0.66 -8.64
C ASN A 738 -19.39 -1.88 -9.34
N SER A 739 -18.67 -2.44 -10.28
CA SER A 739 -19.16 -3.58 -11.07
C SER A 739 -18.02 -4.51 -11.47
N THR A 740 -18.38 -5.70 -11.91
CA THR A 740 -17.39 -6.66 -12.44
C THR A 740 -16.68 -6.15 -13.71
N LEU A 741 -17.22 -5.12 -14.39
CA LEU A 741 -16.51 -4.42 -15.47
C LEU A 741 -15.22 -3.76 -14.97
N TRP A 742 -15.27 -3.15 -13.80
CA TRP A 742 -14.18 -2.39 -13.19
C TRP A 742 -13.36 -3.17 -12.15
N LEU A 743 -13.82 -4.38 -11.80
CA LEU A 743 -13.11 -5.32 -10.94
C LEU A 743 -12.12 -6.10 -11.81
N LYS A 744 -10.86 -5.69 -11.81
CA LYS A 744 -9.83 -6.28 -12.67
C LYS A 744 -9.09 -7.41 -11.97
N ASP A 745 -8.73 -8.44 -12.72
CA ASP A 745 -7.76 -9.44 -12.28
C ASP A 745 -6.37 -8.78 -12.19
N ALA A 746 -5.78 -8.82 -11.00
CA ALA A 746 -4.46 -8.27 -10.71
C ALA A 746 -3.39 -9.35 -10.58
N SER A 747 -3.65 -10.56 -11.11
CA SER A 747 -2.67 -11.64 -11.17
C SER A 747 -1.48 -11.26 -12.02
N TYR A 748 -0.29 -11.67 -11.60
CA TYR A 748 0.94 -11.38 -12.33
C TYR A 748 2.00 -12.46 -12.20
N ILE A 749 2.90 -12.52 -13.16
CA ILE A 749 4.19 -13.19 -13.08
C ILE A 749 5.28 -12.21 -13.52
N ARG A 750 6.39 -12.14 -12.79
CA ARG A 750 7.48 -11.20 -13.01
C ARG A 750 8.83 -11.89 -12.97
N LEU A 751 9.64 -11.65 -13.98
CA LEU A 751 11.09 -11.89 -13.96
C LEU A 751 11.77 -10.71 -13.25
N LYS A 752 12.64 -11.02 -12.28
CA LYS A 752 13.39 -10.02 -11.50
C LYS A 752 14.85 -10.03 -11.88
#